data_e5a2bb63c03f399e260050066c716475
#
_entry.id   e5a2bb63c03f399e260050066c716475
#
_cell.length_a   1.000
_cell.length_b   1.000
_cell.length_c   1.000
_cell.angle_alpha   90.00
_cell.angle_beta   90.00
_cell.angle_gamma   90.00
#
_symmetry.space_group_name_H-M   'P 1'
#
loop_
_entity.id
_entity.type
_entity.pdbx_description
1 polymer ?
#
loop_
_entity_poly.entity_id
_entity_poly.type
_entity_poly.pdbx_seq_one_letter_code
_entity_poly.pdbx_strand_id
1 'polypeptide(L)'
;MKRLFKGSMAAAFAAVIFMGSMPYTAVSVSADNNEKQYVQSANDAESTGKWGSCNWTYNNGILTISGGVANSSKSWRSYKNSIEKIVITGKITFEKGTSLNSLFSDMTSLKTIEGLGNFDTSEVINMAYMFMQCESLTGIDVSGFDTSNVTDMASMFYGCKKLKSIDVSHFDTSKVKNMSFMFSFCGELKSVDVSNFNTENVTTMEAMFQNMSQCDVLDVKNFDTSKVTDMSYMFSGCRQLKSIDVSNFDTSNVMRMVCMFQFVSQCDVIDVKNFNTSKVTDMTDMFSGCSALKNIDVSGFDTSNVTNMKGMFLDVSQCEVIDVKNFNTSKVTDMASMFSGCSSLKSIDISNFDTSNVTKMVAMFQSVSQCEELDVSNFDTSKVTDMSYMFSGCSSLKNIDVSGFDTSNVTNMRAMFQSTRLYKGFELKNFNTSKVTDMSWMFNDCRLYNLDLNGFDMSKVTQMTYMFMNNRLVTIKTPAKFAEDKDTFIQEMKSGMKSGKWIDETNGVNYEDTVSIGLSEGHSYRFNPEKMNADFYTTDMAEGKRLTVNVNGGASGYKYKFIMYNPKTDKWTLLRDYSLSNTYILNTAGNGERKIYVDVKDALGDVVRAATTITLIGQESLTVEASKNETDKQVTFTAVAAGGSSEYTYKFIVYNKTTGTWGVVQNYSDKNTCTWTKGSAGDRDFYVDVKDSDGNVVRSKAMNVKIESNKPIAVLTPSATALSAGDKLTLTASTNKTGCTYKFLIYNPATNQWFKLQDFSSKNTCTWTAGSKGTRQFYVDVKDASGNVTRSKAVNVTIGGEGTLSVKTTVSANTSKPGDKITFTAVATGGKAGYTYKMVVYNKTTKTWGLVQNFNANNKITWTSGSAGDRDFYIDVKDADGKVVRSSVMNVKTAN
;
A
#
# COMPACT_ATOMS: atom_id res chain seq x y z
N MET A 1 -1.01 -37.15 -18.24
CA MET A 1 -0.63 -35.78 -18.58
C MET A 1 -1.02 -34.72 -17.54
N LYS A 2 -1.41 -35.02 -16.30
CA LYS A 2 -1.76 -34.03 -15.24
C LYS A 2 -0.77 -34.01 -14.05
N ARG A 3 0.39 -34.64 -14.17
CA ARG A 3 1.40 -34.69 -13.06
C ARG A 3 2.78 -34.12 -13.45
N LEU A 4 2.94 -33.56 -14.66
CA LEU A 4 4.22 -32.96 -15.13
C LEU A 4 4.21 -31.41 -15.15
N PHE A 5 3.05 -30.78 -14.87
CA PHE A 5 2.92 -29.31 -14.91
C PHE A 5 3.12 -28.58 -13.58
N LYS A 6 3.32 -29.29 -12.45
CA LYS A 6 3.56 -28.67 -11.14
C LYS A 6 5.04 -28.46 -10.78
N GLY A 7 5.97 -28.96 -11.59
CA GLY A 7 7.40 -28.86 -11.33
C GLY A 7 8.11 -27.70 -12.05
N SER A 8 7.56 -27.19 -13.16
CA SER A 8 8.24 -26.16 -13.98
C SER A 8 7.88 -24.73 -13.62
N MET A 9 6.73 -24.46 -12.95
CA MET A 9 6.41 -23.12 -12.46
C MET A 9 7.17 -22.76 -11.18
N ALA A 10 7.49 -23.72 -10.32
CA ALA A 10 8.29 -23.46 -9.10
C ALA A 10 9.76 -23.16 -9.42
N ALA A 11 10.29 -23.69 -10.54
CA ALA A 11 11.67 -23.43 -10.95
C ALA A 11 11.85 -22.07 -11.67
N ALA A 12 10.80 -21.57 -12.35
CA ALA A 12 10.84 -20.23 -12.97
C ALA A 12 10.66 -19.12 -11.94
N PHE A 13 9.90 -19.35 -10.84
CA PHE A 13 9.78 -18.41 -9.72
C PHE A 13 11.06 -18.31 -8.89
N ALA A 14 11.84 -19.39 -8.77
CA ALA A 14 13.11 -19.39 -8.05
C ALA A 14 14.23 -18.65 -8.79
N ALA A 15 14.18 -18.56 -10.14
CA ALA A 15 15.22 -17.90 -10.93
C ALA A 15 15.11 -16.36 -10.94
N VAL A 16 13.93 -15.79 -10.70
CA VAL A 16 13.75 -14.32 -10.63
C VAL A 16 14.08 -13.79 -9.22
N ILE A 17 13.94 -14.62 -8.17
CA ILE A 17 14.32 -14.26 -6.79
C ILE A 17 15.85 -14.28 -6.60
N PHE A 18 16.62 -14.97 -7.47
CA PHE A 18 18.07 -15.11 -7.35
C PHE A 18 18.88 -14.03 -8.09
N MET A 19 18.26 -13.18 -8.90
CA MET A 19 18.99 -12.06 -9.55
C MET A 19 19.02 -10.75 -8.74
N GLY A 20 18.46 -10.73 -7.53
CA GLY A 20 18.52 -9.59 -6.59
C GLY A 20 19.62 -9.68 -5.53
N SER A 21 20.31 -10.80 -5.41
CA SER A 21 21.48 -10.93 -4.53
C SER A 21 22.75 -10.81 -5.36
N MET A 22 23.16 -9.59 -5.68
CA MET A 22 24.58 -9.39 -5.96
C MET A 22 25.35 -9.86 -4.70
N PRO A 23 26.39 -10.69 -4.85
CA PRO A 23 27.27 -10.92 -3.73
C PRO A 23 27.87 -9.56 -3.37
N TYR A 24 27.58 -9.08 -2.18
CA TYR A 24 28.41 -8.05 -1.59
C TYR A 24 29.85 -8.58 -1.64
N THR A 25 30.64 -8.05 -2.52
CA THR A 25 32.09 -8.06 -2.33
C THR A 25 32.28 -7.36 -1.02
N ALA A 26 32.50 -8.15 0.04
CA ALA A 26 33.07 -7.63 1.25
C ALA A 26 34.19 -6.70 0.78
N VAL A 27 34.15 -5.45 1.23
CA VAL A 27 35.33 -4.60 1.17
C VAL A 27 36.37 -5.38 1.97
N SER A 28 37.13 -6.18 1.25
CA SER A 28 38.35 -6.74 1.77
C SER A 28 39.26 -5.53 1.93
N VAL A 29 39.34 -5.03 3.18
CA VAL A 29 40.53 -4.32 3.60
C VAL A 29 41.67 -5.27 3.27
N SER A 30 42.48 -4.88 2.29
CA SER A 30 43.65 -5.62 1.86
C SER A 30 44.55 -5.84 3.06
N ALA A 31 44.39 -7.00 3.67
CA ALA A 31 45.42 -7.56 4.52
C ALA A 31 46.38 -8.29 3.58
N ASP A 32 47.62 -7.97 3.66
CA ASP A 32 48.76 -8.42 2.87
C ASP A 32 48.60 -9.83 2.25
N ASN A 33 48.68 -9.88 0.93
CA ASN A 33 48.85 -11.10 0.14
C ASN A 33 50.25 -11.66 0.42
N ASN A 34 50.45 -12.39 1.46
CA ASN A 34 51.60 -13.32 1.65
C ASN A 34 51.28 -14.41 2.69
N GLU A 35 50.17 -15.16 2.51
CA GLU A 35 50.05 -16.45 3.18
C GLU A 35 50.09 -17.58 2.15
N LYS A 36 51.27 -18.22 2.03
CA LYS A 36 51.39 -19.54 1.41
C LYS A 36 50.46 -20.51 2.13
N GLN A 37 49.57 -21.16 1.36
CA GLN A 37 48.80 -22.31 1.84
C GLN A 37 49.74 -23.38 2.45
N TYR A 38 49.83 -23.41 3.75
CA TYR A 38 50.26 -24.58 4.48
C TYR A 38 49.01 -25.38 4.86
N VAL A 39 48.65 -26.38 4.06
CA VAL A 39 47.83 -27.49 4.51
C VAL A 39 48.80 -28.36 5.37
N GLN A 40 48.85 -28.09 6.68
CA GLN A 40 49.53 -28.96 7.61
C GLN A 40 48.44 -29.78 8.29
N SER A 41 48.44 -31.09 8.10
CA SER A 41 47.71 -32.04 8.92
C SER A 41 48.08 -31.79 10.39
N ALA A 42 47.06 -31.37 11.17
CA ALA A 42 47.25 -31.14 12.62
C ALA A 42 47.55 -32.46 13.28
N ASN A 43 48.81 -32.70 13.56
CA ASN A 43 49.22 -33.56 14.64
C ASN A 43 48.99 -32.79 15.95
N ASP A 44 48.39 -33.44 16.94
CA ASP A 44 47.99 -32.97 18.29
C ASP A 44 49.17 -32.52 19.16
N ALA A 45 50.06 -31.69 18.69
CA ALA A 45 51.16 -31.15 19.49
C ALA A 45 50.70 -29.91 20.25
N GLU A 46 50.87 -29.93 21.56
CA GLU A 46 50.68 -28.79 22.46
C GLU A 46 51.48 -27.59 21.94
N SER A 47 50.81 -26.49 21.71
CA SER A 47 51.41 -25.22 21.28
C SER A 47 51.27 -24.19 22.39
N THR A 48 52.31 -23.43 22.65
CA THR A 48 52.34 -22.42 23.70
C THR A 48 52.80 -21.07 23.16
N GLY A 49 52.43 -19.99 23.83
CA GLY A 49 52.86 -18.66 23.44
C GLY A 49 52.53 -17.60 24.48
N LYS A 50 52.72 -16.35 24.10
CA LYS A 50 52.44 -15.20 24.98
C LYS A 50 51.47 -14.22 24.31
N TRP A 51 50.63 -13.61 25.17
CA TRP A 51 49.80 -12.47 24.85
C TRP A 51 50.10 -11.35 25.88
N GLY A 52 51.02 -10.46 25.53
CA GLY A 52 51.61 -9.60 26.52
C GLY A 52 52.37 -10.40 27.60
N SER A 53 52.03 -10.25 28.87
CA SER A 53 52.54 -11.07 29.96
C SER A 53 51.72 -12.35 30.22
N CYS A 54 50.56 -12.51 29.61
CA CYS A 54 49.73 -13.70 29.71
C CYS A 54 50.37 -14.84 28.92
N ASN A 55 50.38 -16.07 29.51
CA ASN A 55 50.77 -17.26 28.76
C ASN A 55 49.49 -17.90 28.17
N TRP A 56 49.61 -18.47 26.98
CA TRP A 56 48.54 -19.30 26.42
C TRP A 56 49.09 -20.66 26.01
N THR A 57 48.22 -21.65 26.07
CA THR A 57 48.45 -23.00 25.57
C THR A 57 47.28 -23.40 24.65
N TYR A 58 47.58 -24.08 23.55
CA TYR A 58 46.59 -24.71 22.70
C TYR A 58 46.82 -26.19 22.66
N ASN A 59 45.81 -26.98 22.99
CA ASN A 59 45.82 -28.43 22.97
C ASN A 59 44.43 -28.99 22.67
N ASN A 60 44.33 -29.91 21.73
CA ASN A 60 43.10 -30.62 21.37
C ASN A 60 41.85 -29.69 21.26
N GLY A 61 41.96 -28.60 20.52
CA GLY A 61 40.85 -27.66 20.35
C GLY A 61 40.62 -26.70 21.51
N ILE A 62 41.37 -26.77 22.59
CA ILE A 62 41.24 -25.91 23.78
C ILE A 62 42.36 -24.89 23.79
N LEU A 63 41.99 -23.61 23.76
CA LEU A 63 42.89 -22.49 24.02
C LEU A 63 42.78 -22.09 25.52
N THR A 64 43.82 -22.26 26.31
CA THR A 64 43.87 -21.84 27.70
C THR A 64 44.78 -20.59 27.82
N ILE A 65 44.24 -19.51 28.45
CA ILE A 65 44.96 -18.23 28.63
C ILE A 65 45.10 -17.95 30.14
N SER A 66 46.32 -17.69 30.60
CA SER A 66 46.56 -17.31 31.99
C SER A 66 46.34 -15.83 32.23
N GLY A 67 46.23 -15.43 33.51
CA GLY A 67 46.18 -14.00 33.89
C GLY A 67 47.47 -13.25 33.56
N GLY A 68 47.37 -11.92 33.51
CA GLY A 68 48.49 -11.02 33.22
C GLY A 68 48.00 -9.71 32.54
N VAL A 69 48.94 -8.95 31.99
CA VAL A 69 48.66 -7.75 31.19
C VAL A 69 48.72 -8.12 29.71
N ALA A 70 47.63 -8.01 29.04
CA ALA A 70 47.49 -8.34 27.62
C ALA A 70 47.83 -7.14 26.71
N ASN A 71 48.22 -7.43 25.47
CA ASN A 71 48.55 -6.45 24.46
C ASN A 71 47.71 -6.71 23.15
N SER A 72 47.98 -5.98 22.09
CA SER A 72 47.29 -6.13 20.81
C SER A 72 47.67 -7.38 20.01
N SER A 73 48.70 -8.17 20.40
CA SER A 73 49.09 -9.38 19.68
C SER A 73 48.06 -10.50 19.84
N LYS A 74 47.95 -11.38 18.87
CA LYS A 74 46.98 -12.51 18.84
C LYS A 74 47.71 -13.76 18.31
N SER A 75 48.76 -14.20 19.02
CA SER A 75 49.70 -15.21 18.52
C SER A 75 49.08 -16.61 18.33
N TRP A 76 47.88 -16.89 18.92
CA TRP A 76 47.11 -18.13 18.72
C TRP A 76 46.29 -18.14 17.42
N ARG A 77 46.31 -17.07 16.63
CA ARG A 77 45.38 -16.89 15.46
C ARG A 77 45.59 -17.96 14.37
N SER A 78 46.75 -18.58 14.28
CA SER A 78 47.02 -19.73 13.43
C SER A 78 46.12 -20.95 13.72
N TYR A 79 45.57 -21.06 14.94
CA TYR A 79 44.68 -22.15 15.38
C TYR A 79 43.20 -21.77 15.36
N LYS A 80 42.84 -20.57 14.88
CA LYS A 80 41.48 -20.02 14.97
C LYS A 80 40.39 -20.98 14.48
N ASN A 81 40.64 -21.74 13.41
CA ASN A 81 39.67 -22.65 12.82
C ASN A 81 39.54 -23.98 13.60
N SER A 82 40.51 -24.30 14.48
CA SER A 82 40.56 -25.54 15.27
C SER A 82 40.24 -25.32 16.74
N ILE A 83 40.13 -24.08 17.22
CA ILE A 83 39.75 -23.77 18.60
C ILE A 83 38.26 -24.02 18.77
N GLU A 84 37.93 -24.98 19.63
CA GLU A 84 36.54 -25.32 20.01
C GLU A 84 36.14 -24.73 21.38
N LYS A 85 37.11 -24.51 22.26
CA LYS A 85 36.89 -23.96 23.60
C LYS A 85 38.04 -22.99 23.99
N ILE A 86 37.67 -21.90 24.67
CA ILE A 86 38.61 -20.99 25.31
C ILE A 86 38.39 -21.05 26.81
N VAL A 87 39.50 -21.13 27.61
CA VAL A 87 39.49 -21.10 29.07
C VAL A 87 40.43 -20.00 29.55
N ILE A 88 39.89 -19.03 30.30
CA ILE A 88 40.65 -17.91 30.86
C ILE A 88 40.78 -18.18 32.35
N THR A 89 42.02 -18.50 32.81
CA THR A 89 42.25 -19.06 34.14
C THR A 89 42.66 -18.02 35.19
N GLY A 90 42.85 -16.76 34.80
CA GLY A 90 43.24 -15.71 35.77
C GLY A 90 42.93 -14.31 35.23
N LYS A 91 42.99 -13.30 36.12
CA LYS A 91 42.68 -11.92 35.78
C LYS A 91 43.58 -11.41 34.64
N ILE A 92 42.97 -10.88 33.60
CA ILE A 92 43.64 -10.23 32.46
C ILE A 92 43.29 -8.75 32.51
N THR A 93 44.33 -7.91 32.53
CA THR A 93 44.18 -6.44 32.47
C THR A 93 44.71 -5.90 31.14
N PHE A 94 44.31 -4.73 30.81
CA PHE A 94 44.68 -4.06 29.56
C PHE A 94 45.26 -2.68 29.85
N GLU A 95 46.23 -2.25 29.05
CA GLU A 95 46.72 -0.88 29.10
C GLU A 95 45.64 0.11 28.63
N LYS A 96 45.74 1.35 29.12
CA LYS A 96 44.80 2.41 28.78
C LYS A 96 44.69 2.63 27.25
N GLY A 97 43.46 2.60 26.74
CA GLY A 97 43.20 2.78 25.31
C GLY A 97 43.43 1.50 24.50
N THR A 98 43.49 0.33 25.13
CA THR A 98 43.64 -0.95 24.42
C THR A 98 42.44 -1.22 23.50
N SER A 99 42.73 -1.78 22.32
CA SER A 99 41.75 -2.29 21.37
C SER A 99 41.71 -3.81 21.42
N LEU A 100 40.52 -4.37 21.68
CA LEU A 100 40.23 -5.80 21.57
C LEU A 100 39.62 -6.15 20.21
N ASN A 101 39.80 -5.27 19.23
CA ASN A 101 39.31 -5.47 17.87
C ASN A 101 39.71 -6.87 17.35
N SER A 102 38.72 -7.64 16.88
CA SER A 102 38.90 -8.97 16.31
C SER A 102 39.62 -9.98 17.21
N LEU A 103 39.56 -9.85 18.55
CA LEU A 103 40.35 -10.69 19.49
C LEU A 103 40.11 -12.19 19.24
N PHE A 104 38.87 -12.61 19.12
CA PHE A 104 38.45 -13.98 18.90
C PHE A 104 37.72 -14.17 17.56
N SER A 105 37.89 -13.22 16.61
CA SER A 105 37.18 -13.28 15.35
C SER A 105 37.55 -14.50 14.49
N ASP A 106 36.63 -14.95 13.66
CA ASP A 106 36.74 -16.06 12.69
C ASP A 106 37.01 -17.44 13.35
N MET A 107 36.69 -17.58 14.63
CA MET A 107 36.82 -18.88 15.31
C MET A 107 35.56 -19.71 15.07
N THR A 108 35.40 -20.19 13.83
CA THR A 108 34.15 -20.85 13.36
C THR A 108 33.80 -22.13 14.13
N SER A 109 34.81 -22.82 14.73
CA SER A 109 34.63 -24.04 15.53
C SER A 109 34.36 -23.77 17.01
N LEU A 110 34.54 -22.52 17.49
CA LEU A 110 34.42 -22.14 18.88
C LEU A 110 33.00 -22.35 19.43
N LYS A 111 32.84 -23.17 20.43
CA LYS A 111 31.57 -23.54 21.05
C LYS A 111 31.32 -22.83 22.37
N THR A 112 32.39 -22.66 23.20
CA THR A 112 32.26 -22.08 24.52
C THR A 112 33.50 -21.25 24.90
N ILE A 113 33.30 -20.21 25.72
CA ILE A 113 34.37 -19.44 26.37
C ILE A 113 34.08 -19.43 27.86
N GLU A 114 35.00 -19.87 28.64
CA GLU A 114 34.93 -19.88 30.11
C GLU A 114 35.88 -18.83 30.70
N GLY A 115 35.44 -18.13 31.72
CA GLY A 115 36.25 -17.18 32.47
C GLY A 115 36.37 -15.80 31.80
N LEU A 116 35.47 -15.39 30.89
CA LEU A 116 35.46 -14.03 30.36
C LEU A 116 35.32 -12.94 31.42
N GLY A 117 34.68 -13.25 32.57
CA GLY A 117 34.61 -12.34 33.70
C GLY A 117 35.96 -12.01 34.34
N ASN A 118 37.03 -12.72 33.95
CA ASN A 118 38.39 -12.38 34.34
C ASN A 118 39.02 -11.24 33.51
N PHE A 119 38.36 -10.75 32.49
CA PHE A 119 38.79 -9.60 31.72
C PHE A 119 38.42 -8.31 32.46
N ASP A 120 39.40 -7.51 32.82
CA ASP A 120 39.23 -6.14 33.31
C ASP A 120 39.24 -5.20 32.08
N THR A 121 38.07 -4.93 31.53
CA THR A 121 37.90 -4.16 30.27
C THR A 121 37.77 -2.67 30.51
N SER A 122 37.93 -2.18 31.74
CA SER A 122 37.75 -0.78 32.13
C SER A 122 38.59 0.22 31.32
N GLU A 123 39.71 -0.18 30.77
CA GLU A 123 40.59 0.69 29.94
C GLU A 123 40.45 0.43 28.43
N VAL A 124 39.51 -0.44 28.02
CA VAL A 124 39.29 -0.81 26.60
C VAL A 124 38.45 0.22 25.91
N ILE A 125 38.85 0.64 24.71
CA ILE A 125 38.15 1.65 23.94
C ILE A 125 37.51 1.12 22.65
N ASN A 126 37.87 -0.11 22.23
CA ASN A 126 37.37 -0.70 20.99
C ASN A 126 37.17 -2.21 21.16
N MET A 127 35.92 -2.67 20.92
CA MET A 127 35.52 -4.08 20.94
C MET A 127 34.96 -4.55 19.57
N ALA A 128 35.23 -3.77 18.51
CA ALA A 128 34.76 -4.12 17.18
C ALA A 128 35.26 -5.50 16.74
N TYR A 129 34.40 -6.28 16.10
CA TYR A 129 34.69 -7.62 15.56
C TYR A 129 35.16 -8.65 16.60
N MET A 130 35.03 -8.38 17.91
CA MET A 130 35.66 -9.20 18.95
C MET A 130 35.33 -10.69 18.84
N PHE A 131 34.05 -11.03 18.54
CA PHE A 131 33.57 -12.40 18.37
C PHE A 131 33.00 -12.62 16.96
N MET A 132 33.41 -11.81 15.99
CA MET A 132 32.91 -11.92 14.60
C MET A 132 33.14 -13.32 14.04
N GLN A 133 32.11 -13.90 13.39
CA GLN A 133 32.16 -15.24 12.75
C GLN A 133 32.48 -16.38 13.72
N CYS A 134 32.15 -16.26 15.02
CA CYS A 134 32.16 -17.39 15.95
C CYS A 134 30.88 -18.24 15.72
N GLU A 135 30.79 -18.87 14.54
CA GLU A 135 29.58 -19.50 14.03
C GLU A 135 28.98 -20.61 14.92
N SER A 136 29.86 -21.33 15.68
CA SER A 136 29.49 -22.44 16.54
C SER A 136 29.22 -22.06 18.00
N LEU A 137 29.40 -20.79 18.36
CA LEU A 137 29.21 -20.27 19.71
C LEU A 137 27.73 -20.30 20.09
N THR A 138 27.35 -21.03 21.14
CA THR A 138 25.91 -21.22 21.49
C THR A 138 25.46 -20.31 22.63
N GLY A 139 26.37 -19.75 23.39
CA GLY A 139 26.17 -18.78 24.47
C GLY A 139 27.48 -18.18 24.89
N ILE A 140 27.43 -16.99 25.47
CA ILE A 140 28.61 -16.26 25.96
C ILE A 140 28.21 -15.45 27.19
N ASP A 141 29.04 -15.49 28.22
CA ASP A 141 28.90 -14.66 29.41
C ASP A 141 29.81 -13.43 29.28
N VAL A 142 29.21 -12.27 29.05
CA VAL A 142 29.88 -10.98 28.96
C VAL A 142 29.59 -10.08 30.17
N SER A 143 28.96 -10.61 31.23
CA SER A 143 28.53 -9.86 32.42
C SER A 143 29.65 -9.14 33.15
N GLY A 144 30.92 -9.60 32.98
CA GLY A 144 32.12 -8.97 33.56
C GLY A 144 32.67 -7.82 32.71
N PHE A 145 32.10 -7.47 31.56
CA PHE A 145 32.66 -6.41 30.71
C PHE A 145 32.28 -5.02 31.20
N ASP A 146 33.25 -4.20 31.53
CA ASP A 146 33.11 -2.76 31.66
C ASP A 146 33.24 -2.14 30.25
N THR A 147 32.15 -1.58 29.72
CA THR A 147 32.12 -0.98 28.37
C THR A 147 32.12 0.55 28.41
N SER A 148 32.27 1.14 29.62
CA SER A 148 32.11 2.58 29.83
C SER A 148 33.08 3.48 29.04
N ASN A 149 34.18 2.92 28.52
CA ASN A 149 35.17 3.61 27.70
C ASN A 149 35.14 3.19 26.22
N VAL A 150 34.28 2.24 25.86
CA VAL A 150 34.20 1.72 24.49
C VAL A 150 33.52 2.72 23.54
N THR A 151 34.17 2.99 22.41
CA THR A 151 33.66 3.90 21.36
C THR A 151 33.25 3.20 20.09
N ASP A 152 33.64 1.91 19.94
CA ASP A 152 33.34 1.13 18.72
C ASP A 152 33.00 -0.31 19.09
N MET A 153 31.78 -0.72 18.75
CA MET A 153 31.24 -2.08 18.93
C MET A 153 30.82 -2.72 17.61
N ALA A 154 31.30 -2.17 16.47
CA ALA A 154 30.92 -2.67 15.15
C ALA A 154 31.19 -4.17 15.01
N SER A 155 30.22 -4.91 14.49
CA SER A 155 30.35 -6.35 14.22
C SER A 155 30.78 -7.21 15.42
N MET A 156 30.58 -6.75 16.67
CA MET A 156 31.09 -7.44 17.84
C MET A 156 30.67 -8.91 17.89
N PHE A 157 29.42 -9.22 17.51
CA PHE A 157 28.84 -10.57 17.46
C PHE A 157 28.40 -10.97 16.04
N TYR A 158 28.89 -10.27 15.00
CA TYR A 158 28.53 -10.57 13.61
C TYR A 158 28.78 -12.04 13.30
N GLY A 159 27.74 -12.70 12.75
CA GLY A 159 27.86 -14.09 12.28
C GLY A 159 28.01 -15.15 13.39
N CYS A 160 27.65 -14.83 14.65
CA CYS A 160 27.48 -15.83 15.71
C CYS A 160 26.17 -16.62 15.47
N LYS A 161 26.13 -17.43 14.39
CA LYS A 161 24.92 -18.06 13.83
C LYS A 161 24.15 -18.92 14.83
N LYS A 162 24.86 -19.60 15.76
CA LYS A 162 24.28 -20.53 16.76
C LYS A 162 24.06 -19.89 18.13
N LEU A 163 24.34 -18.61 18.30
CA LEU A 163 24.12 -17.90 19.55
C LEU A 163 22.61 -17.83 19.86
N LYS A 164 22.21 -18.43 21.01
CA LYS A 164 20.79 -18.57 21.39
C LYS A 164 20.33 -17.49 22.34
N SER A 165 21.20 -16.98 23.16
CA SER A 165 20.97 -15.92 24.14
C SER A 165 22.27 -15.20 24.47
N ILE A 166 22.14 -13.93 24.79
CA ILE A 166 23.22 -13.09 25.31
C ILE A 166 22.59 -12.02 26.19
N ASP A 167 23.24 -11.72 27.33
CA ASP A 167 22.85 -10.63 28.20
C ASP A 167 23.85 -9.46 28.02
N VAL A 168 23.36 -8.38 27.39
CA VAL A 168 24.08 -7.12 27.17
C VAL A 168 23.41 -5.96 27.90
N SER A 169 22.44 -6.23 28.78
CA SER A 169 21.66 -5.21 29.49
C SER A 169 22.49 -4.28 30.36
N HIS A 170 23.68 -4.73 30.78
CA HIS A 170 24.62 -3.98 31.61
C HIS A 170 25.66 -3.15 30.79
N PHE A 171 25.65 -3.24 29.46
CA PHE A 171 26.60 -2.49 28.64
C PHE A 171 26.36 -0.98 28.77
N ASP A 172 27.37 -0.23 29.19
CA ASP A 172 27.36 1.23 29.02
C ASP A 172 27.79 1.58 27.61
N THR A 173 26.84 2.05 26.82
CA THR A 173 27.07 2.41 25.42
C THR A 173 27.15 3.93 25.20
N SER A 174 27.24 4.72 26.30
CA SER A 174 27.16 6.19 26.24
C SER A 174 28.27 6.85 25.41
N LYS A 175 29.41 6.19 25.19
CA LYS A 175 30.51 6.67 24.35
C LYS A 175 30.56 6.03 22.96
N VAL A 176 29.71 5.03 22.69
CA VAL A 176 29.78 4.28 21.46
C VAL A 176 29.28 5.17 20.28
N LYS A 177 30.05 5.16 19.19
CA LYS A 177 29.77 5.89 17.97
C LYS A 177 29.36 4.98 16.83
N ASN A 178 29.78 3.73 16.87
CA ASN A 178 29.56 2.77 15.78
C ASN A 178 29.00 1.45 16.34
N MET A 179 27.77 1.11 15.94
CA MET A 179 27.11 -0.15 16.28
C MET A 179 26.77 -0.97 15.03
N SER A 180 27.41 -0.64 13.89
CA SER A 180 27.15 -1.32 12.62
C SER A 180 27.37 -2.82 12.75
N PHE A 181 26.43 -3.62 12.23
CA PHE A 181 26.50 -5.10 12.17
C PHE A 181 26.64 -5.80 13.54
N MET A 182 26.37 -5.12 14.66
CA MET A 182 26.70 -5.64 15.99
C MET A 182 26.17 -7.05 16.26
N PHE A 183 24.89 -7.33 15.87
CA PHE A 183 24.23 -8.63 16.01
C PHE A 183 23.86 -9.25 14.65
N SER A 184 24.42 -8.71 13.58
CA SER A 184 24.09 -9.17 12.23
C SER A 184 24.43 -10.66 12.05
N PHE A 185 23.53 -11.42 11.42
CA PHE A 185 23.62 -12.88 11.22
C PHE A 185 23.69 -13.72 12.52
N CYS A 186 23.14 -13.22 13.64
CA CYS A 186 22.87 -14.03 14.84
C CYS A 186 21.54 -14.77 14.67
N GLY A 187 21.48 -15.72 13.74
CA GLY A 187 20.23 -16.29 13.22
C GLY A 187 19.41 -17.10 14.22
N GLU A 188 20.02 -17.71 15.28
CA GLU A 188 19.31 -18.46 16.32
C GLU A 188 18.94 -17.60 17.54
N LEU A 189 19.37 -16.33 17.60
CA LEU A 189 19.08 -15.42 18.71
C LEU A 189 17.60 -14.98 18.66
N LYS A 190 16.84 -15.37 19.71
CA LYS A 190 15.39 -15.10 19.77
C LYS A 190 15.04 -13.71 20.25
N SER A 191 15.85 -13.16 21.11
CA SER A 191 15.73 -11.79 21.63
C SER A 191 17.08 -11.31 22.13
N VAL A 192 17.27 -10.00 22.16
CA VAL A 192 18.38 -9.32 22.81
C VAL A 192 17.82 -8.08 23.51
N ASP A 193 18.16 -7.92 24.79
CA ASP A 193 17.75 -6.76 25.56
C ASP A 193 18.75 -5.61 25.32
N VAL A 194 18.31 -4.65 24.51
CA VAL A 194 19.04 -3.41 24.20
C VAL A 194 18.33 -2.17 24.75
N SER A 195 17.34 -2.37 25.65
CA SER A 195 16.51 -1.29 26.19
C SER A 195 17.29 -0.26 26.99
N ASN A 196 18.45 -0.64 27.55
CA ASN A 196 19.36 0.22 28.28
C ASN A 196 20.47 0.86 27.44
N PHE A 197 20.52 0.57 26.13
CA PHE A 197 21.56 1.17 25.30
C PHE A 197 21.36 2.69 25.20
N ASN A 198 22.37 3.46 25.61
CA ASN A 198 22.42 4.88 25.32
C ASN A 198 23.04 5.06 23.92
N THR A 199 22.23 5.50 22.98
CA THR A 199 22.61 5.66 21.57
C THR A 199 22.83 7.11 21.15
N GLU A 200 22.81 8.06 22.09
CA GLU A 200 22.93 9.51 21.82
C GLU A 200 24.17 9.92 21.01
N ASN A 201 25.26 9.11 21.05
CA ASN A 201 26.50 9.38 20.34
C ASN A 201 26.70 8.49 19.09
N VAL A 202 25.75 7.60 18.80
CA VAL A 202 25.88 6.67 17.68
C VAL A 202 25.61 7.40 16.36
N THR A 203 26.50 7.23 15.41
CA THR A 203 26.42 7.86 14.06
C THR A 203 26.03 6.89 12.95
N THR A 204 26.19 5.58 13.19
CA THR A 204 25.77 4.54 12.24
C THR A 204 25.24 3.31 12.95
N MET A 205 24.10 2.82 12.47
CA MET A 205 23.44 1.59 12.91
C MET A 205 23.23 0.63 11.74
N GLU A 206 24.06 0.78 10.67
CA GLU A 206 23.98 -0.08 9.49
C GLU A 206 23.94 -1.54 9.88
N ALA A 207 22.94 -2.27 9.44
CA ALA A 207 22.78 -3.71 9.61
C ALA A 207 22.89 -4.21 11.08
N MET A 208 22.61 -3.36 12.08
CA MET A 208 22.83 -3.70 13.50
C MET A 208 22.17 -5.03 13.90
N PHE A 209 20.96 -5.31 13.40
CA PHE A 209 20.17 -6.51 13.69
C PHE A 209 19.89 -7.36 12.43
N GLN A 210 20.63 -7.14 11.35
CA GLN A 210 20.41 -7.82 10.08
C GLN A 210 20.43 -9.35 10.24
N ASN A 211 19.46 -10.04 9.62
CA ASN A 211 19.37 -11.51 9.62
C ASN A 211 19.34 -12.17 11.03
N MET A 212 18.78 -11.49 12.03
CA MET A 212 18.35 -12.12 13.28
C MET A 212 17.04 -12.88 13.03
N SER A 213 17.10 -13.94 12.23
CA SER A 213 15.94 -14.56 11.60
C SER A 213 14.97 -15.25 12.56
N GLN A 214 15.38 -15.57 13.79
CA GLN A 214 14.54 -16.16 14.82
C GLN A 214 14.12 -15.15 15.91
N CYS A 215 14.57 -13.89 15.81
CA CYS A 215 14.20 -12.84 16.75
C CYS A 215 12.73 -12.46 16.58
N ASP A 216 11.94 -12.63 17.64
CA ASP A 216 10.52 -12.31 17.65
C ASP A 216 10.17 -11.05 18.47
N VAL A 217 11.11 -10.57 19.31
CA VAL A 217 10.96 -9.37 20.14
C VAL A 217 12.26 -8.56 20.14
N LEU A 218 12.15 -7.28 19.80
CA LEU A 218 13.26 -6.33 19.82
C LEU A 218 12.75 -4.96 20.28
N ASP A 219 13.16 -4.50 21.45
CA ASP A 219 12.75 -3.21 22.02
C ASP A 219 13.83 -2.15 21.72
N VAL A 220 13.55 -1.29 20.75
CA VAL A 220 14.42 -0.17 20.32
C VAL A 220 13.79 1.20 20.57
N LYS A 221 12.68 1.25 21.35
CA LYS A 221 11.91 2.50 21.54
C LYS A 221 12.71 3.62 22.21
N ASN A 222 13.76 3.27 23.00
CA ASN A 222 14.60 4.22 23.71
C ASN A 222 15.82 4.70 22.89
N PHE A 223 16.00 4.23 21.67
CA PHE A 223 17.14 4.64 20.86
C PHE A 223 17.04 6.12 20.49
N ASP A 224 18.04 6.90 20.85
CA ASP A 224 18.28 8.23 20.28
C ASP A 224 19.02 8.05 18.94
N THR A 225 18.33 8.37 17.86
CA THR A 225 18.87 8.22 16.51
C THR A 225 19.22 9.56 15.85
N SER A 226 19.20 10.64 16.64
CA SER A 226 19.37 12.02 16.15
C SER A 226 20.72 12.29 15.45
N LYS A 227 21.76 11.50 15.72
CA LYS A 227 23.08 11.61 15.05
C LYS A 227 23.30 10.53 13.98
N VAL A 228 22.35 9.60 13.81
CA VAL A 228 22.51 8.49 12.86
C VAL A 228 22.37 8.98 11.43
N THR A 229 23.31 8.60 10.57
CA THR A 229 23.33 8.98 9.15
C THR A 229 23.05 7.81 8.20
N ASP A 230 23.24 6.58 8.65
CA ASP A 230 22.98 5.35 7.88
C ASP A 230 22.23 4.31 8.73
N MET A 231 21.01 3.97 8.27
CA MET A 231 20.15 2.92 8.86
C MET A 231 19.95 1.75 7.88
N SER A 232 20.79 1.67 6.83
CA SER A 232 20.66 0.61 5.84
C SER A 232 20.71 -0.76 6.49
N TYR A 233 19.84 -1.67 6.07
CA TYR A 233 19.76 -3.08 6.53
C TYR A 233 19.46 -3.26 8.03
N MET A 234 19.16 -2.20 8.80
CA MET A 234 19.13 -2.27 10.27
C MET A 234 18.30 -3.44 10.81
N PHE A 235 17.14 -3.73 10.21
CA PHE A 235 16.25 -4.83 10.58
C PHE A 235 16.05 -5.85 9.44
N SER A 236 16.84 -5.75 8.37
CA SER A 236 16.72 -6.63 7.21
C SER A 236 16.85 -8.10 7.63
N GLY A 237 15.90 -8.93 7.20
CA GLY A 237 15.92 -10.37 7.48
C GLY A 237 15.49 -10.79 8.88
N CYS A 238 14.92 -9.89 9.71
CA CYS A 238 14.29 -10.22 10.99
C CYS A 238 12.92 -10.86 10.75
N ARG A 239 12.91 -12.06 10.19
CA ARG A 239 11.71 -12.71 9.60
C ARG A 239 10.63 -13.07 10.62
N GLN A 240 10.98 -13.27 11.90
CA GLN A 240 10.05 -13.66 12.97
C GLN A 240 9.58 -12.48 13.81
N LEU A 241 10.11 -11.26 13.55
CA LEU A 241 9.74 -10.07 14.29
C LEU A 241 8.27 -9.73 14.04
N LYS A 242 7.46 -9.71 15.11
CA LYS A 242 6.00 -9.51 15.06
C LYS A 242 5.59 -8.06 15.15
N SER A 243 6.38 -7.27 15.84
CA SER A 243 6.17 -5.83 15.98
C SER A 243 7.51 -5.14 16.21
N ILE A 244 7.60 -3.89 15.77
CA ILE A 244 8.74 -3.03 16.03
C ILE A 244 8.24 -1.60 16.25
N ASP A 245 8.68 -0.96 17.34
CA ASP A 245 8.36 0.42 17.64
C ASP A 245 9.55 1.33 17.27
N VAL A 246 9.43 1.99 16.14
CA VAL A 246 10.38 2.99 15.62
C VAL A 246 9.79 4.39 15.62
N SER A 247 8.66 4.60 16.30
CA SER A 247 7.91 5.86 16.31
C SER A 247 8.71 7.04 16.89
N ASN A 248 9.71 6.76 17.73
CA ASN A 248 10.58 7.76 18.34
C ASN A 248 11.89 8.01 17.57
N PHE A 249 12.12 7.32 16.46
CA PHE A 249 13.35 7.53 15.68
C PHE A 249 13.38 8.94 15.09
N ASP A 250 14.40 9.70 15.42
CA ASP A 250 14.75 10.92 14.71
C ASP A 250 15.60 10.58 13.48
N THR A 251 14.98 10.65 12.31
CA THR A 251 15.63 10.34 11.04
C THR A 251 16.12 11.57 10.27
N SER A 252 16.11 12.75 10.92
CA SER A 252 16.43 14.03 10.28
C SER A 252 17.85 14.14 9.73
N ASN A 253 18.76 13.26 10.15
CA ASN A 253 20.13 13.21 9.66
C ASN A 253 20.41 11.99 8.77
N VAL A 254 19.44 11.09 8.61
CA VAL A 254 19.61 9.85 7.84
C VAL A 254 19.65 10.15 6.34
N MET A 255 20.69 9.65 5.69
CA MET A 255 20.90 9.78 4.24
C MET A 255 20.58 8.48 3.47
N ARG A 256 20.60 7.31 4.14
CA ARG A 256 20.38 6.00 3.53
C ARG A 256 19.49 5.12 4.39
N MET A 257 18.48 4.53 3.76
CA MET A 257 17.52 3.59 4.35
C MET A 257 17.38 2.31 3.51
N VAL A 258 18.46 1.95 2.79
CA VAL A 258 18.47 0.77 1.90
C VAL A 258 18.13 -0.48 2.70
N CYS A 259 17.13 -1.24 2.26
CA CYS A 259 16.72 -2.51 2.88
C CYS A 259 16.41 -2.43 4.39
N MET A 260 16.07 -1.24 4.93
CA MET A 260 15.96 -1.05 6.40
C MET A 260 15.03 -2.08 7.05
N PHE A 261 13.89 -2.41 6.45
CA PHE A 261 12.93 -3.38 6.94
C PHE A 261 12.76 -4.59 6.01
N GLN A 262 13.69 -4.79 5.08
CA GLN A 262 13.60 -5.87 4.11
C GLN A 262 13.39 -7.23 4.79
N PHE A 263 12.40 -8.03 4.33
CA PHE A 263 12.03 -9.34 4.88
C PHE A 263 11.63 -9.34 6.38
N VAL A 264 11.11 -8.25 6.91
CA VAL A 264 10.39 -8.24 8.19
C VAL A 264 8.97 -8.78 7.93
N SER A 265 8.88 -10.09 7.67
CA SER A 265 7.75 -10.72 7.00
C SER A 265 6.59 -11.11 7.92
N GLN A 266 6.72 -11.00 9.26
CA GLN A 266 5.67 -11.31 10.23
C GLN A 266 5.08 -10.07 10.89
N CYS A 267 5.64 -8.89 10.66
CA CYS A 267 5.18 -7.64 11.22
C CYS A 267 4.01 -7.10 10.37
N ASP A 268 2.86 -6.89 10.99
CA ASP A 268 1.66 -6.38 10.29
C ASP A 268 1.54 -4.85 10.31
N VAL A 269 2.33 -4.16 11.15
CA VAL A 269 2.40 -2.69 11.24
C VAL A 269 3.84 -2.25 11.50
N ILE A 270 4.32 -1.33 10.70
CA ILE A 270 5.59 -0.59 10.92
C ILE A 270 5.23 0.89 10.88
N ASP A 271 5.27 1.58 12.04
CA ASP A 271 4.89 3.00 12.14
C ASP A 271 6.07 3.92 11.77
N VAL A 272 6.09 4.38 10.53
CA VAL A 272 7.11 5.29 9.98
C VAL A 272 6.58 6.71 9.72
N LYS A 273 5.38 7.03 10.21
CA LYS A 273 4.72 8.33 9.93
C LYS A 273 5.53 9.55 10.39
N ASN A 274 6.40 9.38 11.42
CA ASN A 274 7.25 10.44 11.96
C ASN A 274 8.62 10.53 11.29
N PHE A 275 8.95 9.67 10.34
CA PHE A 275 10.24 9.69 9.67
C PHE A 275 10.43 10.97 8.87
N ASN A 276 11.50 11.68 9.14
CA ASN A 276 11.97 12.78 8.30
C ASN A 276 12.93 12.21 7.24
N THR A 277 12.45 12.14 6.01
CA THR A 277 13.22 11.55 4.90
C THR A 277 13.87 12.60 3.99
N SER A 278 13.86 13.87 4.39
CA SER A 278 14.31 14.99 3.55
C SER A 278 15.78 14.92 3.11
N LYS A 279 16.61 14.15 3.80
CA LYS A 279 18.03 13.92 3.44
C LYS A 279 18.27 12.58 2.76
N VAL A 280 17.25 11.70 2.72
CA VAL A 280 17.41 10.35 2.17
C VAL A 280 17.57 10.41 0.66
N THR A 281 18.58 9.71 0.15
CA THR A 281 18.89 9.65 -1.28
C THR A 281 18.62 8.27 -1.89
N ASP A 282 18.55 7.22 -1.07
CA ASP A 282 18.37 5.84 -1.52
C ASP A 282 17.40 5.09 -0.58
N MET A 283 16.27 4.64 -1.14
CA MET A 283 15.23 3.86 -0.48
C MET A 283 15.08 2.46 -1.09
N THR A 284 16.14 1.97 -1.74
CA THR A 284 16.13 0.64 -2.36
C THR A 284 15.67 -0.42 -1.37
N ASP A 285 14.68 -1.23 -1.78
CA ASP A 285 14.18 -2.40 -1.05
C ASP A 285 13.75 -2.12 0.41
N MET A 286 13.42 -0.86 0.77
CA MET A 286 13.21 -0.45 2.17
C MET A 286 12.19 -1.32 2.89
N PHE A 287 11.09 -1.69 2.24
CA PHE A 287 10.02 -2.55 2.77
C PHE A 287 9.87 -3.87 2.00
N SER A 288 10.84 -4.19 1.15
CA SER A 288 10.80 -5.39 0.32
C SER A 288 10.58 -6.65 1.18
N GLY A 289 9.61 -7.50 0.80
CA GLY A 289 9.32 -8.75 1.52
C GLY A 289 8.62 -8.58 2.87
N CYS A 290 8.10 -7.39 3.22
CA CYS A 290 7.23 -7.18 4.38
C CYS A 290 5.84 -7.76 4.10
N SER A 291 5.75 -9.06 3.89
CA SER A 291 4.58 -9.72 3.31
C SER A 291 3.34 -9.74 4.23
N ALA A 292 3.51 -9.59 5.56
CA ALA A 292 2.38 -9.49 6.50
C ALA A 292 1.87 -8.05 6.68
N LEU A 293 2.58 -7.05 6.16
CA LEU A 293 2.25 -5.64 6.34
C LEU A 293 0.91 -5.31 5.67
N LYS A 294 -0.07 -4.86 6.47
CA LYS A 294 -1.43 -4.56 6.00
C LYS A 294 -1.64 -3.12 5.64
N ASN A 295 -0.96 -2.23 6.34
CA ASN A 295 -1.02 -0.79 6.13
C ASN A 295 0.37 -0.20 6.34
N ILE A 296 0.70 0.79 5.52
CA ILE A 296 1.91 1.59 5.68
C ILE A 296 1.58 3.06 5.40
N ASP A 297 1.91 3.94 6.34
CA ASP A 297 1.74 5.38 6.15
C ASP A 297 3.09 6.02 5.79
N VAL A 298 3.27 6.23 4.50
CA VAL A 298 4.43 6.93 3.90
C VAL A 298 4.04 8.31 3.37
N SER A 299 2.83 8.79 3.67
CA SER A 299 2.31 10.07 3.17
C SER A 299 3.13 11.29 3.61
N GLY A 300 3.88 11.15 4.72
CA GLY A 300 4.80 12.16 5.25
C GLY A 300 6.22 12.13 4.67
N PHE A 301 6.54 11.18 3.79
CA PHE A 301 7.90 11.07 3.25
C PHE A 301 8.21 12.22 2.29
N ASP A 302 9.26 12.95 2.55
CA ASP A 302 9.88 13.88 1.59
C ASP A 302 10.87 13.07 0.73
N THR A 303 10.50 12.83 -0.52
CA THR A 303 11.31 12.07 -1.47
C THR A 303 12.07 12.94 -2.47
N SER A 304 12.10 14.26 -2.23
CA SER A 304 12.69 15.25 -3.17
C SER A 304 14.20 15.07 -3.43
N ASN A 305 14.90 14.31 -2.59
CA ASN A 305 16.31 13.98 -2.76
C ASN A 305 16.57 12.52 -3.15
N VAL A 306 15.52 11.70 -3.22
CA VAL A 306 15.65 10.27 -3.53
C VAL A 306 15.97 10.08 -5.01
N THR A 307 17.00 9.31 -5.29
CA THR A 307 17.44 8.95 -6.66
C THR A 307 17.15 7.50 -7.01
N ASN A 308 16.89 6.65 -6.02
CA ASN A 308 16.68 5.21 -6.22
C ASN A 308 15.52 4.71 -5.32
N MET A 309 14.49 4.17 -5.96
CA MET A 309 13.31 3.57 -5.32
C MET A 309 13.11 2.10 -5.74
N LYS A 310 14.17 1.47 -6.26
CA LYS A 310 14.10 0.06 -6.68
C LYS A 310 13.56 -0.81 -5.57
N GLY A 311 12.53 -1.62 -5.85
CA GLY A 311 11.96 -2.61 -4.94
C GLY A 311 11.41 -2.06 -3.63
N MET A 312 11.18 -0.74 -3.50
CA MET A 312 10.81 -0.13 -2.20
C MET A 312 9.66 -0.85 -1.50
N PHE A 313 8.69 -1.34 -2.25
CA PHE A 313 7.52 -2.09 -1.75
C PHE A 313 7.41 -3.49 -2.37
N LEU A 314 8.51 -4.05 -2.86
CA LEU A 314 8.54 -5.38 -3.47
C LEU A 314 7.98 -6.43 -2.50
N ASP A 315 7.00 -7.25 -2.95
CA ASP A 315 6.37 -8.32 -2.17
C ASP A 315 5.69 -7.85 -0.85
N VAL A 316 5.21 -6.61 -0.78
CA VAL A 316 4.29 -6.14 0.27
C VAL A 316 2.89 -6.65 -0.05
N SER A 317 2.71 -7.96 0.06
CA SER A 317 1.62 -8.69 -0.60
C SER A 317 0.25 -8.59 0.08
N GLN A 318 0.16 -8.19 1.36
CA GLN A 318 -1.11 -8.04 2.08
C GLN A 318 -1.60 -6.59 2.19
N CYS A 319 -0.82 -5.61 1.75
CA CYS A 319 -1.20 -4.20 1.81
C CYS A 319 -2.22 -3.87 0.71
N GLU A 320 -3.38 -3.33 1.11
CA GLU A 320 -4.44 -2.98 0.16
C GLU A 320 -4.28 -1.56 -0.41
N VAL A 321 -3.59 -0.67 0.32
CA VAL A 321 -3.38 0.73 -0.04
C VAL A 321 -1.98 1.18 0.35
N ILE A 322 -1.27 1.79 -0.58
CA ILE A 322 0.03 2.45 -0.36
C ILE A 322 -0.12 3.89 -0.86
N ASP A 323 -0.13 4.86 0.05
CA ASP A 323 -0.32 6.29 -0.30
C ASP A 323 1.00 6.95 -0.69
N VAL A 324 1.27 7.00 -1.97
CA VAL A 324 2.49 7.61 -2.57
C VAL A 324 2.20 8.91 -3.32
N LYS A 325 0.99 9.47 -3.20
CA LYS A 325 0.57 10.67 -3.96
C LYS A 325 1.46 11.89 -3.71
N ASN A 326 2.13 11.96 -2.54
CA ASN A 326 3.02 13.08 -2.19
C ASN A 326 4.48 12.84 -2.60
N PHE A 327 4.80 11.70 -3.20
CA PHE A 327 6.18 11.41 -3.61
C PHE A 327 6.62 12.36 -4.73
N ASN A 328 7.74 13.01 -4.50
CA ASN A 328 8.47 13.74 -5.53
C ASN A 328 9.50 12.81 -6.16
N THR A 329 9.24 12.37 -7.39
CA THR A 329 10.09 11.39 -8.09
C THR A 329 11.00 12.02 -9.13
N SER A 330 11.08 13.36 -9.19
CA SER A 330 11.81 14.10 -10.23
C SER A 330 13.31 13.80 -10.31
N LYS A 331 13.92 13.24 -9.26
CA LYS A 331 15.33 12.82 -9.25
C LYS A 331 15.52 11.32 -9.37
N VAL A 332 14.44 10.55 -9.38
CA VAL A 332 14.52 9.09 -9.38
C VAL A 332 14.95 8.58 -10.75
N THR A 333 15.93 7.67 -10.74
CA THR A 333 16.47 7.06 -11.98
C THR A 333 16.16 5.57 -12.07
N ASP A 334 15.87 4.91 -10.95
CA ASP A 334 15.56 3.47 -10.89
C ASP A 334 14.27 3.22 -10.09
N MET A 335 13.23 2.72 -10.75
CA MET A 335 11.95 2.31 -10.18
C MET A 335 11.68 0.81 -10.41
N ALA A 336 12.72 0.04 -10.75
CA ALA A 336 12.56 -1.39 -11.01
C ALA A 336 11.91 -2.08 -9.80
N SER A 337 10.89 -2.91 -10.05
CA SER A 337 10.17 -3.72 -9.06
C SER A 337 9.53 -2.93 -7.91
N MET A 338 9.33 -1.61 -8.03
CA MET A 338 8.91 -0.77 -6.90
C MET A 338 7.63 -1.28 -6.22
N PHE A 339 6.66 -1.78 -6.97
CA PHE A 339 5.40 -2.35 -6.48
C PHE A 339 5.20 -3.82 -6.88
N SER A 340 6.26 -4.48 -7.35
CA SER A 340 6.18 -5.87 -7.75
C SER A 340 5.73 -6.75 -6.58
N GLY A 341 4.78 -7.67 -6.83
CA GLY A 341 4.27 -8.58 -5.80
C GLY A 341 3.31 -7.94 -4.78
N CYS A 342 2.92 -6.67 -4.91
CA CYS A 342 1.86 -6.05 -4.11
C CYS A 342 0.49 -6.62 -4.51
N SER A 343 0.29 -7.91 -4.27
CA SER A 343 -0.81 -8.68 -4.86
C SER A 343 -2.21 -8.32 -4.31
N SER A 344 -2.29 -7.73 -3.11
CA SER A 344 -3.55 -7.24 -2.51
C SER A 344 -3.86 -5.78 -2.81
N LEU A 345 -2.94 -5.05 -3.47
CA LEU A 345 -3.11 -3.63 -3.78
C LEU A 345 -4.28 -3.44 -4.75
N LYS A 346 -5.29 -2.66 -4.32
CA LYS A 346 -6.54 -2.44 -5.08
C LYS A 346 -6.47 -1.25 -6.02
N SER A 347 -5.77 -0.22 -5.61
CA SER A 347 -5.53 1.00 -6.38
C SER A 347 -4.28 1.70 -5.89
N ILE A 348 -3.68 2.52 -6.75
CA ILE A 348 -2.53 3.35 -6.40
C ILE A 348 -2.62 4.69 -7.13
N ASP A 349 -2.40 5.78 -6.41
CA ASP A 349 -2.34 7.13 -7.00
C ASP A 349 -0.89 7.52 -7.28
N ILE A 350 -0.51 7.43 -8.54
CA ILE A 350 0.80 7.78 -9.09
C ILE A 350 0.72 8.97 -10.04
N SER A 351 -0.37 9.73 -9.99
CA SER A 351 -0.61 10.87 -10.88
C SER A 351 0.44 11.98 -10.76
N ASN A 352 1.17 12.05 -9.64
CA ASN A 352 2.23 13.02 -9.40
C ASN A 352 3.65 12.49 -9.70
N PHE A 353 3.78 11.25 -10.19
CA PHE A 353 5.11 10.71 -10.51
C PHE A 353 5.70 11.43 -11.72
N ASP A 354 6.83 12.09 -11.53
CA ASP A 354 7.70 12.56 -12.60
C ASP A 354 8.71 11.46 -12.94
N THR A 355 8.53 10.84 -14.09
CA THR A 355 9.39 9.75 -14.55
C THR A 355 10.43 10.17 -15.59
N SER A 356 10.56 11.47 -15.85
CA SER A 356 11.42 12.03 -16.90
C SER A 356 12.92 11.71 -16.75
N ASN A 357 13.35 11.28 -15.55
CA ASN A 357 14.72 10.85 -15.30
C ASN A 357 14.86 9.33 -15.10
N VAL A 358 13.77 8.59 -15.15
CA VAL A 358 13.78 7.14 -14.92
C VAL A 358 14.33 6.41 -16.13
N THR A 359 15.31 5.54 -15.88
CA THR A 359 15.94 4.70 -16.93
C THR A 359 15.59 3.22 -16.79
N LYS A 360 15.08 2.80 -15.62
CA LYS A 360 14.73 1.40 -15.34
C LYS A 360 13.34 1.30 -14.73
N MET A 361 12.46 0.56 -15.41
CA MET A 361 11.08 0.27 -14.98
C MET A 361 10.78 -1.25 -15.02
N VAL A 362 11.82 -2.08 -14.99
CA VAL A 362 11.67 -3.54 -15.02
C VAL A 362 10.75 -3.99 -13.90
N ALA A 363 9.70 -4.75 -14.23
CA ALA A 363 8.78 -5.37 -13.27
C ALA A 363 8.10 -4.38 -12.29
N MET A 364 7.99 -3.07 -12.62
CA MET A 364 7.53 -2.04 -11.67
C MET A 364 6.19 -2.38 -11.03
N PHE A 365 5.25 -2.98 -11.77
CA PHE A 365 3.93 -3.38 -11.32
C PHE A 365 3.68 -4.90 -11.47
N GLN A 366 4.74 -5.69 -11.58
CA GLN A 366 4.59 -7.15 -11.74
C GLN A 366 3.76 -7.75 -10.61
N SER A 367 2.78 -8.59 -10.96
CA SER A 367 1.93 -9.32 -10.00
C SER A 367 1.09 -8.42 -9.06
N VAL A 368 0.78 -7.19 -9.45
CA VAL A 368 -0.20 -6.34 -8.78
C VAL A 368 -1.60 -6.84 -9.20
N SER A 369 -1.96 -8.02 -8.68
CA SER A 369 -3.00 -8.87 -9.26
C SER A 369 -4.43 -8.45 -8.93
N GLN A 370 -4.66 -7.63 -7.89
CA GLN A 370 -5.99 -7.14 -7.50
C GLN A 370 -6.28 -5.70 -7.95
N CYS A 371 -5.30 -4.98 -8.48
CA CYS A 371 -5.50 -3.63 -8.98
C CYS A 371 -6.36 -3.64 -10.24
N GLU A 372 -7.49 -2.93 -10.20
CA GLU A 372 -8.42 -2.86 -11.33
C GLU A 372 -8.12 -1.68 -12.27
N GLU A 373 -7.55 -0.61 -11.74
CA GLU A 373 -7.25 0.63 -12.45
C GLU A 373 -5.84 1.11 -12.10
N LEU A 374 -5.03 1.35 -13.12
CA LEU A 374 -3.66 1.86 -13.00
C LEU A 374 -3.46 2.94 -14.06
N ASP A 375 -3.37 4.19 -13.63
CA ASP A 375 -3.15 5.33 -14.53
C ASP A 375 -1.65 5.61 -14.68
N VAL A 376 -1.11 5.32 -15.85
CA VAL A 376 0.28 5.57 -16.24
C VAL A 376 0.37 6.59 -17.39
N SER A 377 -0.72 7.31 -17.66
CA SER A 377 -0.81 8.25 -18.79
C SER A 377 0.17 9.44 -18.68
N ASN A 378 0.64 9.75 -17.47
CA ASN A 378 1.63 10.81 -17.19
C ASN A 378 3.09 10.34 -17.25
N PHE A 379 3.36 9.06 -17.52
CA PHE A 379 4.74 8.55 -17.51
C PHE A 379 5.52 9.02 -18.73
N ASP A 380 6.63 9.72 -18.50
CA ASP A 380 7.68 9.93 -19.50
C ASP A 380 8.61 8.71 -19.49
N THR A 381 8.58 7.94 -20.58
CA THR A 381 9.37 6.73 -20.73
C THR A 381 10.54 6.89 -21.71
N SER A 382 10.80 8.13 -22.14
CA SER A 382 11.79 8.44 -23.20
C SER A 382 13.22 7.99 -22.88
N LYS A 383 13.57 7.82 -21.60
CA LYS A 383 14.90 7.35 -21.16
C LYS A 383 14.92 5.87 -20.80
N VAL A 384 13.78 5.19 -20.80
CA VAL A 384 13.69 3.79 -20.39
C VAL A 384 14.23 2.88 -21.48
N THR A 385 15.09 1.93 -21.08
CA THR A 385 15.70 0.96 -22.01
C THR A 385 15.20 -0.46 -21.81
N ASP A 386 14.64 -0.77 -20.64
CA ASP A 386 14.10 -2.09 -20.29
C ASP A 386 12.74 -1.95 -19.60
N MET A 387 11.69 -2.48 -20.23
CA MET A 387 10.32 -2.54 -19.75
C MET A 387 9.87 -3.98 -19.47
N SER A 388 10.82 -4.91 -19.32
CA SER A 388 10.48 -6.30 -19.11
C SER A 388 9.65 -6.49 -17.85
N TYR A 389 8.62 -7.35 -17.93
CA TYR A 389 7.70 -7.70 -16.85
C TYR A 389 6.88 -6.54 -16.26
N MET A 390 6.90 -5.33 -16.83
CA MET A 390 6.36 -4.11 -16.20
C MET A 390 4.94 -4.28 -15.68
N PHE A 391 4.05 -4.95 -16.41
CA PHE A 391 2.66 -5.23 -16.05
C PHE A 391 2.34 -6.72 -15.98
N SER A 392 3.37 -7.58 -15.95
CA SER A 392 3.18 -9.02 -15.93
C SER A 392 2.37 -9.45 -14.70
N GLY A 393 1.33 -10.26 -14.89
CA GLY A 393 0.50 -10.78 -13.80
C GLY A 393 -0.50 -9.79 -13.20
N CYS A 394 -0.72 -8.62 -13.80
CA CYS A 394 -1.78 -7.69 -13.41
C CYS A 394 -3.16 -8.22 -13.84
N SER A 395 -3.58 -9.35 -13.26
CA SER A 395 -4.70 -10.15 -13.77
C SER A 395 -6.09 -9.56 -13.55
N SER A 396 -6.24 -8.55 -12.69
CA SER A 396 -7.51 -7.83 -12.47
C SER A 396 -7.61 -6.52 -13.23
N LEU A 397 -6.52 -6.07 -13.86
CA LEU A 397 -6.45 -4.81 -14.58
C LEU A 397 -7.44 -4.79 -15.75
N LYS A 398 -8.40 -3.84 -15.72
CA LYS A 398 -9.48 -3.78 -16.71
C LYS A 398 -9.11 -3.00 -17.96
N ASN A 399 -8.26 -2.01 -17.80
CA ASN A 399 -7.77 -1.15 -18.85
C ASN A 399 -6.41 -0.58 -18.44
N ILE A 400 -5.55 -0.35 -19.43
CA ILE A 400 -4.28 0.37 -19.24
C ILE A 400 -4.05 1.24 -20.47
N ASP A 401 -3.80 2.53 -20.26
CA ASP A 401 -3.45 3.46 -21.32
C ASP A 401 -1.92 3.64 -21.36
N VAL A 402 -1.31 3.03 -22.37
CA VAL A 402 0.12 3.15 -22.67
C VAL A 402 0.37 3.99 -23.92
N SER A 403 -0.62 4.73 -24.40
CA SER A 403 -0.52 5.55 -25.61
C SER A 403 0.48 6.69 -25.50
N GLY A 404 0.80 7.12 -24.26
CA GLY A 404 1.82 8.13 -23.96
C GLY A 404 3.25 7.60 -23.91
N PHE A 405 3.47 6.28 -23.98
CA PHE A 405 4.80 5.71 -23.82
C PHE A 405 5.69 5.99 -25.05
N ASP A 406 6.82 6.63 -24.81
CA ASP A 406 7.93 6.66 -25.78
C ASP A 406 8.81 5.42 -25.58
N THR A 407 8.73 4.49 -26.52
CA THR A 407 9.50 3.25 -26.49
C THR A 407 10.73 3.26 -27.41
N SER A 408 11.10 4.45 -27.93
CA SER A 408 12.17 4.60 -28.92
C SER A 408 13.57 4.18 -28.44
N ASN A 409 13.77 4.08 -27.13
CA ASN A 409 15.00 3.62 -26.51
C ASN A 409 14.92 2.22 -25.90
N VAL A 410 13.75 1.60 -25.92
CA VAL A 410 13.54 0.29 -25.31
C VAL A 410 14.17 -0.82 -26.14
N THR A 411 14.96 -1.66 -25.52
CA THR A 411 15.61 -2.82 -26.11
C THR A 411 15.03 -4.16 -25.64
N ASN A 412 14.33 -4.15 -24.50
CA ASN A 412 13.75 -5.34 -23.86
C ASN A 412 12.31 -5.10 -23.46
N MET A 413 11.38 -5.90 -24.01
CA MET A 413 9.94 -5.90 -23.68
C MET A 413 9.47 -7.30 -23.23
N ARG A 414 10.40 -8.13 -22.74
CA ARG A 414 10.08 -9.50 -22.30
C ARG A 414 8.95 -9.49 -21.29
N ALA A 415 7.91 -10.32 -21.54
CA ALA A 415 6.77 -10.53 -20.64
C ALA A 415 6.07 -9.23 -20.17
N MET A 416 6.18 -8.12 -20.89
CA MET A 416 5.68 -6.81 -20.45
C MET A 416 4.20 -6.85 -20.03
N PHE A 417 3.37 -7.61 -20.73
CA PHE A 417 1.94 -7.75 -20.48
C PHE A 417 1.51 -9.19 -20.15
N GLN A 418 2.46 -10.08 -19.90
CA GLN A 418 2.17 -11.48 -19.62
C GLN A 418 1.09 -11.63 -18.54
N SER A 419 0.08 -12.49 -18.77
CA SER A 419 -1.03 -12.77 -17.85
C SER A 419 -1.83 -11.55 -17.41
N THR A 420 -1.81 -10.47 -18.19
CA THR A 420 -2.62 -9.27 -18.01
C THR A 420 -3.88 -9.40 -18.85
N ARG A 421 -5.07 -9.23 -18.23
CA ARG A 421 -6.35 -9.42 -18.95
C ARG A 421 -6.75 -8.15 -19.71
N LEU A 422 -6.29 -8.02 -20.93
CA LEU A 422 -6.49 -6.84 -21.77
C LEU A 422 -7.81 -6.96 -22.60
N TYR A 423 -8.95 -6.61 -21.99
CA TYR A 423 -10.26 -6.88 -22.61
C TYR A 423 -10.76 -5.87 -23.64
N LYS A 424 -10.38 -4.58 -23.56
CA LYS A 424 -10.87 -3.54 -24.48
C LYS A 424 -9.92 -2.35 -24.55
N GLY A 425 -9.74 -1.81 -25.75
CA GLY A 425 -9.08 -0.52 -25.95
C GLY A 425 -7.56 -0.54 -25.78
N PHE A 426 -6.96 -1.70 -25.76
CA PHE A 426 -5.51 -1.82 -25.68
C PHE A 426 -4.92 -1.45 -27.04
N GLU A 427 -4.29 -0.29 -27.11
CA GLU A 427 -3.69 0.25 -28.34
C GLU A 427 -2.17 0.41 -28.17
N LEU A 428 -1.42 -0.11 -29.12
CA LEU A 428 0.06 -0.06 -29.17
C LEU A 428 0.57 0.79 -30.35
N LYS A 429 -0.26 1.65 -30.90
CA LYS A 429 0.03 2.40 -32.15
C LYS A 429 1.30 3.25 -32.08
N ASN A 430 1.65 3.72 -30.86
CA ASN A 430 2.79 4.62 -30.65
C ASN A 430 4.07 3.88 -30.24
N PHE A 431 4.02 2.54 -30.14
CA PHE A 431 5.21 1.78 -29.76
C PHE A 431 6.22 1.78 -30.90
N ASN A 432 7.39 2.35 -30.65
CA ASN A 432 8.56 2.24 -31.52
C ASN A 432 9.38 1.03 -31.07
N THR A 433 9.31 -0.06 -31.82
CA THR A 433 9.99 -1.32 -31.47
C THR A 433 11.29 -1.55 -32.23
N SER A 434 11.78 -0.56 -32.99
CA SER A 434 12.94 -0.69 -33.89
C SER A 434 14.27 -1.00 -33.21
N LYS A 435 14.35 -0.87 -31.85
CA LYS A 435 15.54 -1.24 -31.07
C LYS A 435 15.32 -2.49 -30.22
N VAL A 436 14.11 -3.02 -30.15
CA VAL A 436 13.79 -4.15 -29.29
C VAL A 436 14.40 -5.44 -29.79
N THR A 437 15.06 -6.17 -28.90
CA THR A 437 15.71 -7.45 -29.20
C THR A 437 15.03 -8.65 -28.53
N ASP A 438 14.35 -8.44 -27.39
CA ASP A 438 13.61 -9.50 -26.68
C ASP A 438 12.15 -9.09 -26.47
N MET A 439 11.23 -9.87 -27.04
CA MET A 439 9.78 -9.80 -26.86
C MET A 439 9.20 -11.13 -26.36
N SER A 440 10.05 -12.02 -25.84
CA SER A 440 9.61 -13.32 -25.31
C SER A 440 8.50 -13.12 -24.27
N TRP A 441 7.43 -13.90 -24.36
CA TRP A 441 6.29 -13.89 -23.44
C TRP A 441 5.47 -12.58 -23.41
N MET A 442 5.74 -11.60 -24.28
CA MET A 442 5.19 -10.23 -24.17
C MET A 442 3.67 -10.22 -24.02
N PHE A 443 2.95 -11.03 -24.77
CA PHE A 443 1.49 -11.16 -24.76
C PHE A 443 1.02 -12.55 -24.30
N ASN A 444 1.87 -13.33 -23.66
CA ASN A 444 1.51 -14.66 -23.20
C ASN A 444 0.36 -14.61 -22.19
N ASP A 445 -0.66 -15.47 -22.36
CA ASP A 445 -1.85 -15.58 -21.49
C ASP A 445 -2.62 -14.25 -21.24
N CYS A 446 -2.56 -13.32 -22.20
CA CYS A 446 -3.30 -12.06 -22.13
C CYS A 446 -4.78 -12.20 -22.47
N ARG A 447 -5.22 -13.37 -22.97
CA ARG A 447 -6.59 -13.66 -23.43
C ARG A 447 -7.09 -12.69 -24.49
N LEU A 448 -6.18 -12.20 -25.32
CA LEU A 448 -6.50 -11.28 -26.42
C LEU A 448 -7.37 -11.97 -27.48
N TYR A 449 -8.33 -11.20 -28.00
CA TYR A 449 -9.09 -11.56 -29.20
C TYR A 449 -8.67 -10.76 -30.42
N ASN A 450 -8.23 -9.52 -30.22
CA ASN A 450 -7.79 -8.63 -31.28
C ASN A 450 -6.41 -8.08 -30.93
N LEU A 451 -5.51 -8.00 -31.91
CA LEU A 451 -4.18 -7.44 -31.73
C LEU A 451 -3.75 -6.67 -32.99
N ASP A 452 -3.39 -5.42 -32.85
CA ASP A 452 -2.87 -4.57 -33.92
C ASP A 452 -1.37 -4.31 -33.65
N LEU A 453 -0.51 -4.93 -34.48
CA LEU A 453 0.94 -4.76 -34.45
C LEU A 453 1.46 -3.98 -35.67
N ASN A 454 0.60 -3.34 -36.45
CA ASN A 454 0.98 -2.69 -37.70
C ASN A 454 2.09 -1.63 -37.53
N GLY A 455 2.20 -1.02 -36.32
CA GLY A 455 3.29 -0.09 -36.00
C GLY A 455 4.63 -0.74 -35.61
N PHE A 456 4.67 -2.08 -35.44
CA PHE A 456 5.86 -2.76 -34.93
C PHE A 456 6.91 -2.99 -36.04
N ASP A 457 8.14 -2.64 -35.76
CA ASP A 457 9.32 -3.05 -36.46
C ASP A 457 10.03 -4.16 -35.66
N MET A 458 9.93 -5.40 -36.13
CA MET A 458 10.46 -6.57 -35.44
C MET A 458 11.86 -6.94 -35.96
N SER A 459 12.46 -6.18 -36.89
CA SER A 459 13.68 -6.54 -37.61
C SER A 459 14.90 -6.80 -36.74
N LYS A 460 14.89 -6.32 -35.48
CA LYS A 460 15.97 -6.58 -34.49
C LYS A 460 15.62 -7.59 -33.43
N VAL A 461 14.39 -8.10 -33.43
CA VAL A 461 13.95 -9.06 -32.40
C VAL A 461 14.59 -10.42 -32.70
N THR A 462 15.37 -10.90 -31.74
CA THR A 462 16.06 -12.21 -31.77
C THR A 462 15.47 -13.19 -30.76
N GLN A 463 14.73 -12.70 -29.76
CA GLN A 463 14.07 -13.52 -28.75
C GLN A 463 12.56 -13.22 -28.74
N MET A 464 11.74 -14.25 -29.02
CA MET A 464 10.28 -14.10 -29.12
C MET A 464 9.51 -15.34 -28.64
N THR A 465 10.18 -16.23 -27.91
CA THR A 465 9.61 -17.50 -27.44
C THR A 465 8.33 -17.26 -26.63
N TYR A 466 7.25 -18.00 -26.97
CA TYR A 466 5.95 -17.93 -26.33
C TYR A 466 5.29 -16.54 -26.34
N MET A 467 5.67 -15.66 -27.27
CA MET A 467 5.20 -14.27 -27.32
C MET A 467 3.66 -14.18 -27.34
N PHE A 468 2.98 -15.07 -28.08
CA PHE A 468 1.52 -15.02 -28.27
C PHE A 468 0.79 -16.22 -27.66
N MET A 469 1.48 -17.11 -26.97
CA MET A 469 0.90 -18.36 -26.45
C MET A 469 -0.29 -18.10 -25.52
N ASN A 470 -1.28 -19.01 -25.52
CA ASN A 470 -2.50 -18.96 -24.68
C ASN A 470 -3.44 -17.78 -24.99
N ASN A 471 -3.34 -17.17 -26.17
CA ASN A 471 -4.34 -16.23 -26.66
C ASN A 471 -5.42 -16.93 -27.50
N ARG A 472 -6.41 -16.18 -27.93
CA ARG A 472 -7.48 -16.66 -28.83
C ARG A 472 -7.78 -15.59 -29.88
N LEU A 473 -6.72 -15.12 -30.54
CA LEU A 473 -6.84 -14.05 -31.53
C LEU A 473 -7.81 -14.46 -32.63
N VAL A 474 -8.73 -13.59 -32.94
CA VAL A 474 -9.71 -13.69 -34.03
C VAL A 474 -9.53 -12.56 -35.05
N THR A 475 -8.84 -11.48 -34.70
CA THR A 475 -8.29 -10.49 -35.61
C THR A 475 -6.86 -10.17 -35.24
N ILE A 476 -6.02 -10.02 -36.26
CA ILE A 476 -4.63 -9.61 -36.09
C ILE A 476 -4.21 -8.72 -37.26
N LYS A 477 -3.54 -7.62 -36.96
CA LYS A 477 -2.73 -6.91 -37.93
C LYS A 477 -1.28 -7.21 -37.65
N THR A 478 -0.60 -7.71 -38.67
CA THR A 478 0.80 -8.10 -38.58
C THR A 478 1.72 -6.89 -38.49
N PRO A 479 2.91 -7.05 -37.90
CA PRO A 479 3.95 -6.00 -37.90
C PRO A 479 4.28 -5.44 -39.29
N ALA A 480 4.70 -4.19 -39.29
CA ALA A 480 5.22 -3.54 -40.52
C ALA A 480 6.49 -4.21 -41.04
N LYS A 481 7.31 -4.79 -40.17
CA LYS A 481 8.48 -5.61 -40.50
C LYS A 481 8.58 -6.81 -39.58
N PHE A 482 8.80 -7.97 -40.18
CA PHE A 482 9.00 -9.21 -39.40
C PHE A 482 10.41 -9.30 -38.80
N ALA A 483 10.57 -10.19 -37.85
CA ALA A 483 11.88 -10.59 -37.33
C ALA A 483 12.74 -11.22 -38.42
N GLU A 484 14.07 -11.18 -38.25
CA GLU A 484 15.01 -11.83 -39.16
C GLU A 484 14.72 -13.35 -39.29
N ASP A 485 14.47 -14.03 -38.17
CA ASP A 485 13.91 -15.38 -38.12
C ASP A 485 12.40 -15.33 -38.34
N LYS A 486 12.01 -15.15 -39.59
CA LYS A 486 10.63 -15.02 -40.03
C LYS A 486 9.80 -16.28 -39.73
N ASP A 487 10.38 -17.44 -39.88
CA ASP A 487 9.66 -18.70 -39.70
C ASP A 487 9.29 -18.93 -38.24
N THR A 488 10.21 -18.72 -37.30
CA THR A 488 9.95 -18.77 -35.88
C THR A 488 8.91 -17.72 -35.51
N PHE A 489 9.01 -16.49 -35.98
CA PHE A 489 8.03 -15.44 -35.71
C PHE A 489 6.61 -15.81 -36.16
N ILE A 490 6.48 -16.34 -37.40
CA ILE A 490 5.19 -16.80 -37.90
C ILE A 490 4.62 -17.94 -37.05
N GLN A 491 5.43 -18.88 -36.61
CA GLN A 491 4.99 -19.98 -35.74
C GLN A 491 4.52 -19.45 -34.38
N GLU A 492 5.26 -18.57 -33.77
CA GLU A 492 4.87 -17.93 -32.50
C GLU A 492 3.53 -17.17 -32.65
N MET A 493 3.35 -16.39 -33.73
CA MET A 493 2.11 -15.68 -33.99
C MET A 493 0.94 -16.65 -34.17
N LYS A 494 1.09 -17.70 -34.95
CA LYS A 494 0.07 -18.74 -35.14
C LYS A 494 -0.32 -19.43 -33.84
N SER A 495 0.61 -19.56 -32.89
CA SER A 495 0.34 -20.15 -31.56
C SER A 495 -0.72 -19.40 -30.76
N GLY A 496 -0.87 -18.10 -30.97
CA GLY A 496 -1.87 -17.24 -30.34
C GLY A 496 -3.19 -17.14 -31.11
N MET A 497 -3.21 -17.58 -32.38
CA MET A 497 -4.39 -17.47 -33.21
C MET A 497 -5.39 -18.59 -32.93
N LYS A 498 -6.67 -18.28 -33.08
CA LYS A 498 -7.73 -19.30 -33.02
C LYS A 498 -7.61 -20.26 -34.19
N SER A 499 -7.61 -21.57 -33.93
CA SER A 499 -7.62 -22.60 -34.97
C SER A 499 -8.90 -22.55 -35.81
N GLY A 500 -8.78 -22.70 -37.15
CA GLY A 500 -9.90 -22.72 -38.11
C GLY A 500 -9.65 -21.81 -39.30
N LYS A 501 -10.73 -21.45 -40.01
CA LYS A 501 -10.68 -20.66 -41.24
C LYS A 501 -10.36 -19.21 -40.99
N TRP A 502 -9.58 -18.63 -41.89
CA TRP A 502 -9.15 -17.22 -41.80
C TRP A 502 -9.26 -16.53 -43.16
N ILE A 503 -9.41 -15.23 -43.17
CA ILE A 503 -9.32 -14.38 -44.37
C ILE A 503 -8.22 -13.33 -44.15
N ASP A 504 -7.36 -13.17 -45.12
CA ASP A 504 -6.51 -12.00 -45.27
C ASP A 504 -7.37 -10.88 -45.87
N GLU A 505 -7.78 -9.92 -45.06
CA GLU A 505 -8.63 -8.82 -45.49
C GLU A 505 -7.91 -7.80 -46.41
N THR A 506 -6.56 -7.86 -46.43
CA THR A 506 -5.74 -6.94 -47.22
C THR A 506 -5.77 -7.33 -48.70
N ASN A 507 -5.77 -8.61 -49.00
CA ASN A 507 -5.76 -9.13 -50.37
C ASN A 507 -6.93 -10.06 -50.74
N GLY A 508 -7.86 -10.34 -49.76
CA GLY A 508 -9.06 -11.15 -49.97
C GLY A 508 -8.79 -12.67 -50.01
N VAL A 509 -7.63 -13.15 -49.62
CA VAL A 509 -7.28 -14.58 -49.65
C VAL A 509 -7.91 -15.32 -48.48
N ASN A 510 -8.58 -16.44 -48.76
CA ASN A 510 -9.15 -17.32 -47.72
C ASN A 510 -8.23 -18.50 -47.45
N TYR A 511 -8.10 -18.88 -46.19
CA TYR A 511 -7.34 -20.02 -45.70
C TYR A 511 -8.28 -20.97 -44.95
N GLU A 512 -8.18 -22.25 -45.19
CA GLU A 512 -9.05 -23.28 -44.61
C GLU A 512 -8.69 -23.61 -43.16
N ASP A 513 -7.45 -23.37 -42.77
CA ASP A 513 -6.99 -23.59 -41.40
C ASP A 513 -5.87 -22.62 -41.02
N THR A 514 -5.56 -22.54 -39.74
CA THR A 514 -4.51 -21.65 -39.20
C THR A 514 -3.11 -22.07 -39.67
N VAL A 515 -2.88 -23.34 -40.01
CA VAL A 515 -1.56 -23.85 -40.44
C VAL A 515 -1.20 -23.33 -41.84
N SER A 516 -2.20 -23.30 -42.72
CA SER A 516 -2.03 -22.88 -44.12
C SER A 516 -1.90 -21.37 -44.31
N ILE A 517 -2.14 -20.56 -43.27
CA ILE A 517 -2.05 -19.09 -43.40
C ILE A 517 -0.62 -18.68 -43.77
N GLY A 518 -0.50 -17.98 -44.90
CA GLY A 518 0.70 -17.28 -45.30
C GLY A 518 0.71 -15.87 -44.73
N LEU A 519 1.25 -15.67 -43.52
CA LEU A 519 1.31 -14.33 -42.91
C LEU A 519 2.30 -13.44 -43.64
N SER A 520 1.88 -12.21 -43.94
CA SER A 520 2.64 -11.17 -44.63
C SER A 520 2.74 -9.91 -43.78
N GLU A 521 3.80 -9.11 -43.99
CA GLU A 521 4.01 -7.85 -43.25
C GLU A 521 2.90 -6.83 -43.54
N GLY A 522 2.42 -6.15 -42.53
CA GLY A 522 1.42 -5.09 -42.64
C GLY A 522 0.01 -5.54 -43.07
N HIS A 523 -0.26 -6.84 -43.06
CA HIS A 523 -1.56 -7.36 -43.44
C HIS A 523 -2.54 -7.49 -42.29
N SER A 524 -3.83 -7.44 -42.61
CA SER A 524 -4.92 -7.67 -41.66
C SER A 524 -5.56 -9.03 -41.89
N TYR A 525 -5.62 -9.82 -40.83
CA TYR A 525 -6.22 -11.17 -40.88
C TYR A 525 -7.38 -11.26 -39.91
N ARG A 526 -8.48 -11.86 -40.36
CA ARG A 526 -9.65 -12.11 -39.54
C ARG A 526 -10.06 -13.58 -39.58
N PHE A 527 -10.38 -14.13 -38.41
CA PHE A 527 -10.99 -15.45 -38.31
C PHE A 527 -12.32 -15.47 -39.06
N ASN A 528 -12.52 -16.42 -39.93
CA ASN A 528 -13.67 -16.55 -40.77
C ASN A 528 -14.51 -17.79 -40.36
N PRO A 529 -15.26 -17.72 -39.27
CA PRO A 529 -15.99 -18.86 -38.73
C PRO A 529 -17.16 -19.23 -39.64
N GLU A 530 -17.66 -20.45 -39.47
CA GLU A 530 -19.00 -20.77 -39.99
C GLU A 530 -20.03 -19.80 -39.41
N LYS A 531 -21.08 -19.53 -40.17
CA LYS A 531 -22.14 -18.59 -39.74
C LYS A 531 -22.64 -18.93 -38.34
N MET A 532 -22.64 -17.96 -37.48
CA MET A 532 -23.09 -18.13 -36.10
C MET A 532 -24.60 -18.45 -36.07
N ASN A 533 -24.97 -19.49 -35.32
CA ASN A 533 -26.34 -19.84 -35.01
C ASN A 533 -26.49 -20.03 -33.49
N ALA A 534 -27.62 -19.67 -32.93
CA ALA A 534 -27.90 -19.78 -31.51
C ALA A 534 -29.24 -20.46 -31.27
N ASP A 535 -29.20 -21.53 -30.48
CA ASP A 535 -30.36 -22.26 -30.02
C ASP A 535 -30.67 -21.90 -28.57
N PHE A 536 -31.97 -21.85 -28.27
CA PHE A 536 -32.44 -21.37 -26.98
C PHE A 536 -33.38 -22.42 -26.35
N TYR A 537 -33.09 -22.82 -25.12
CA TYR A 537 -33.96 -23.71 -24.37
C TYR A 537 -34.13 -23.26 -22.90
N THR A 538 -35.21 -23.74 -22.31
CA THR A 538 -35.61 -23.42 -20.95
C THR A 538 -35.74 -24.67 -20.11
N THR A 539 -35.32 -24.59 -18.83
CA THR A 539 -35.48 -25.67 -17.84
C THR A 539 -36.19 -25.11 -16.61
N ASP A 540 -37.24 -25.79 -16.19
CA ASP A 540 -37.92 -25.44 -14.93
C ASP A 540 -37.07 -25.78 -13.72
N MET A 541 -37.04 -24.88 -12.76
CA MET A 541 -36.30 -25.01 -11.50
C MET A 541 -37.17 -24.54 -10.34
N ALA A 542 -36.84 -24.93 -9.12
CA ALA A 542 -37.54 -24.46 -7.93
C ALA A 542 -37.55 -22.93 -7.76
N GLU A 543 -36.49 -22.28 -8.26
CA GLU A 543 -36.28 -20.81 -8.16
C GLU A 543 -36.80 -20.02 -9.39
N GLY A 544 -37.38 -20.70 -10.39
CA GLY A 544 -37.82 -20.07 -11.64
C GLY A 544 -37.49 -20.88 -12.88
N LYS A 545 -37.36 -20.22 -14.03
CA LYS A 545 -36.93 -20.86 -15.28
C LYS A 545 -35.48 -20.52 -15.59
N ARG A 546 -34.65 -21.56 -15.75
CA ARG A 546 -33.30 -21.36 -16.29
C ARG A 546 -33.39 -21.27 -17.81
N LEU A 547 -32.90 -20.17 -18.30
CA LEU A 547 -32.74 -19.90 -19.71
C LEU A 547 -31.33 -20.26 -20.13
N THR A 548 -31.13 -21.09 -21.13
CA THR A 548 -29.81 -21.49 -21.62
C THR A 548 -29.72 -21.32 -23.12
N VAL A 549 -28.58 -20.78 -23.57
CA VAL A 549 -28.30 -20.57 -25.00
C VAL A 549 -27.12 -21.42 -25.40
N ASN A 550 -27.30 -22.24 -26.43
CA ASN A 550 -26.22 -22.92 -27.15
C ASN A 550 -25.87 -22.17 -28.41
N VAL A 551 -24.60 -22.07 -28.70
CA VAL A 551 -24.12 -21.36 -29.90
C VAL A 551 -23.25 -22.29 -30.72
N ASN A 552 -23.54 -22.37 -32.02
CA ASN A 552 -22.73 -23.07 -33.00
C ASN A 552 -22.23 -22.08 -34.04
N GLY A 553 -21.02 -22.26 -34.53
CA GLY A 553 -20.38 -21.30 -35.45
C GLY A 553 -19.97 -20.00 -34.76
N GLY A 554 -19.57 -18.99 -35.50
CA GLY A 554 -19.03 -17.75 -35.00
C GLY A 554 -17.66 -17.87 -34.33
N ALA A 555 -17.11 -16.74 -33.90
CA ALA A 555 -15.86 -16.66 -33.18
C ALA A 555 -16.09 -16.85 -31.67
N SER A 556 -15.46 -17.85 -31.03
CA SER A 556 -15.62 -18.10 -29.60
C SER A 556 -15.27 -16.85 -28.74
N GLY A 557 -15.79 -16.79 -27.52
CA GLY A 557 -15.73 -15.59 -26.69
C GLY A 557 -17.07 -14.89 -26.65
N TYR A 558 -18.12 -15.67 -26.80
CA TYR A 558 -19.49 -15.16 -26.86
C TYR A 558 -19.87 -14.39 -25.61
N LYS A 559 -20.62 -13.29 -25.84
CA LYS A 559 -21.30 -12.51 -24.81
C LYS A 559 -22.78 -12.56 -25.05
N TYR A 560 -23.56 -12.68 -23.99
CA TYR A 560 -24.97 -12.92 -24.01
C TYR A 560 -25.72 -11.78 -23.34
N LYS A 561 -26.71 -11.21 -24.08
CA LYS A 561 -27.61 -10.16 -23.58
C LYS A 561 -29.00 -10.71 -23.55
N PHE A 562 -29.63 -10.74 -22.38
CA PHE A 562 -30.99 -11.28 -22.20
C PHE A 562 -31.98 -10.13 -22.10
N ILE A 563 -33.05 -10.23 -22.88
CA ILE A 563 -34.10 -9.23 -23.01
C ILE A 563 -35.46 -9.94 -22.96
N MET A 564 -36.42 -9.36 -22.24
CA MET A 564 -37.76 -9.87 -22.14
C MET A 564 -38.74 -8.84 -22.76
N TYR A 565 -39.66 -9.35 -23.53
CA TYR A 565 -40.81 -8.58 -24.05
C TYR A 565 -42.10 -9.15 -23.48
N ASN A 566 -42.96 -8.27 -22.94
CA ASN A 566 -44.29 -8.62 -22.47
C ASN A 566 -45.34 -8.19 -23.51
N PRO A 567 -45.95 -9.14 -24.26
CA PRO A 567 -46.90 -8.81 -25.33
C PRO A 567 -48.18 -8.12 -24.81
N LYS A 568 -48.55 -8.39 -23.53
CA LYS A 568 -49.80 -7.82 -22.95
C LYS A 568 -49.64 -6.35 -22.60
N THR A 569 -48.42 -5.89 -22.27
CA THR A 569 -48.17 -4.50 -21.84
C THR A 569 -47.33 -3.73 -22.82
N ASP A 570 -46.91 -4.36 -23.93
CA ASP A 570 -45.97 -3.82 -24.94
C ASP A 570 -44.68 -3.29 -24.35
N LYS A 571 -44.17 -3.95 -23.28
CA LYS A 571 -43.02 -3.47 -22.55
C LYS A 571 -41.81 -4.38 -22.76
N TRP A 572 -40.68 -3.76 -23.12
CA TRP A 572 -39.35 -4.38 -23.15
C TRP A 572 -38.65 -4.20 -21.83
N THR A 573 -38.00 -5.24 -21.36
CA THR A 573 -37.20 -5.24 -20.12
C THR A 573 -35.85 -5.86 -20.41
N LEU A 574 -34.78 -5.13 -20.13
CA LEU A 574 -33.41 -5.68 -20.13
C LEU A 574 -33.25 -6.52 -18.88
N LEU A 575 -33.07 -7.82 -19.05
CA LEU A 575 -32.83 -8.75 -17.95
C LEU A 575 -31.36 -8.76 -17.54
N ARG A 576 -30.47 -8.74 -18.52
CA ARG A 576 -28.99 -8.66 -18.31
C ARG A 576 -28.34 -8.16 -19.59
N ASP A 577 -27.42 -7.21 -19.47
CA ASP A 577 -26.60 -6.77 -20.59
C ASP A 577 -25.47 -7.78 -20.90
N TYR A 578 -24.73 -7.59 -21.95
CA TYR A 578 -23.71 -8.50 -22.45
C TYR A 578 -22.75 -8.99 -21.35
N SER A 579 -22.78 -10.29 -21.11
CA SER A 579 -21.92 -11.00 -20.14
C SER A 579 -21.44 -12.33 -20.69
N LEU A 580 -20.46 -12.95 -20.08
CA LEU A 580 -19.91 -14.24 -20.52
C LEU A 580 -20.80 -15.44 -20.19
N SER A 581 -21.81 -15.29 -19.33
CA SER A 581 -22.69 -16.40 -18.95
C SER A 581 -23.76 -16.63 -20.01
N ASN A 582 -23.82 -17.83 -20.57
CA ASN A 582 -24.86 -18.28 -21.51
C ASN A 582 -26.18 -18.68 -20.82
N THR A 583 -26.27 -18.55 -19.50
CA THR A 583 -27.47 -18.88 -18.72
C THR A 583 -28.00 -17.67 -17.98
N TYR A 584 -29.31 -17.62 -17.78
CA TYR A 584 -30.00 -16.65 -16.94
C TYR A 584 -31.14 -17.35 -16.17
N ILE A 585 -31.28 -17.09 -14.87
CA ILE A 585 -32.43 -17.59 -14.12
C ILE A 585 -33.47 -16.50 -14.10
N LEU A 586 -34.59 -16.75 -14.76
CA LEU A 586 -35.73 -15.86 -14.80
C LEU A 586 -36.65 -16.21 -13.61
N ASN A 587 -36.84 -15.26 -12.73
CA ASN A 587 -37.85 -15.38 -11.68
C ASN A 587 -39.26 -15.38 -12.34
N THR A 588 -40.08 -16.36 -11.97
CA THR A 588 -41.40 -16.60 -12.57
C THR A 588 -42.50 -15.71 -12.02
N ALA A 589 -42.18 -14.64 -11.32
CA ALA A 589 -43.16 -13.69 -10.83
C ALA A 589 -43.98 -13.07 -11.99
N GLY A 590 -45.29 -13.22 -11.90
CA GLY A 590 -46.27 -12.72 -12.87
C GLY A 590 -46.84 -13.77 -13.80
N ASN A 591 -48.06 -13.53 -14.29
CA ASN A 591 -48.82 -14.44 -15.16
C ASN A 591 -48.75 -14.00 -16.61
N GLY A 592 -48.81 -14.99 -17.54
CA GLY A 592 -49.00 -14.82 -18.96
C GLY A 592 -47.74 -14.98 -19.79
N GLU A 593 -47.90 -14.80 -21.07
CA GLU A 593 -46.85 -15.00 -22.10
C GLU A 593 -45.76 -13.94 -22.04
N ARG A 594 -44.53 -14.37 -22.15
CA ARG A 594 -43.33 -13.52 -22.31
C ARG A 594 -42.50 -14.05 -23.47
N LYS A 595 -42.02 -13.14 -24.32
CA LYS A 595 -41.02 -13.46 -25.33
C LYS A 595 -39.65 -13.10 -24.80
N ILE A 596 -38.78 -14.08 -24.74
CA ILE A 596 -37.40 -13.89 -24.33
C ILE A 596 -36.50 -13.86 -25.54
N TYR A 597 -35.66 -12.87 -25.63
CA TYR A 597 -34.65 -12.72 -26.66
C TYR A 597 -33.28 -12.79 -26.05
N VAL A 598 -32.38 -13.45 -26.74
CA VAL A 598 -30.98 -13.42 -26.38
C VAL A 598 -30.16 -12.99 -27.57
N ASP A 599 -29.50 -11.86 -27.45
CA ASP A 599 -28.50 -11.43 -28.41
C ASP A 599 -27.17 -12.05 -28.03
N VAL A 600 -26.63 -12.90 -28.88
CA VAL A 600 -25.32 -13.49 -28.74
C VAL A 600 -24.36 -12.72 -29.63
N LYS A 601 -23.36 -12.12 -29.00
CA LYS A 601 -22.32 -11.41 -29.69
C LYS A 601 -21.02 -12.20 -29.59
N ASP A 602 -20.40 -12.48 -30.72
CA ASP A 602 -19.11 -13.19 -30.75
C ASP A 602 -17.91 -12.23 -30.58
N ALA A 603 -16.70 -12.78 -30.60
CA ALA A 603 -15.47 -12.01 -30.45
C ALA A 603 -15.18 -11.08 -31.64
N LEU A 604 -15.74 -11.35 -32.82
CA LEU A 604 -15.65 -10.49 -34.00
C LEU A 604 -16.64 -9.32 -33.97
N GLY A 605 -17.63 -9.38 -33.07
CA GLY A 605 -18.67 -8.40 -32.96
C GLY A 605 -19.96 -8.76 -33.71
N ASP A 606 -19.98 -9.91 -34.41
CA ASP A 606 -21.15 -10.43 -35.06
C ASP A 606 -22.23 -10.79 -34.04
N VAL A 607 -23.49 -10.48 -34.36
CA VAL A 607 -24.61 -10.70 -33.43
C VAL A 607 -25.65 -11.58 -34.09
N VAL A 608 -26.07 -12.65 -33.38
CA VAL A 608 -27.22 -13.45 -33.71
C VAL A 608 -28.24 -13.34 -32.57
N ARG A 609 -29.50 -13.26 -32.91
CA ARG A 609 -30.61 -13.24 -31.94
C ARG A 609 -31.34 -14.57 -31.94
N ALA A 610 -31.36 -15.23 -30.78
CA ALA A 610 -32.27 -16.34 -30.52
C ALA A 610 -33.48 -15.84 -29.73
N ALA A 611 -34.64 -16.49 -29.94
CA ALA A 611 -35.85 -16.14 -29.22
C ALA A 611 -36.64 -17.38 -28.81
N THR A 612 -37.32 -17.30 -27.68
CA THR A 612 -38.31 -18.29 -27.24
C THR A 612 -39.47 -17.60 -26.56
N THR A 613 -40.60 -18.31 -26.54
CA THR A 613 -41.78 -17.85 -25.80
C THR A 613 -41.96 -18.74 -24.57
N ILE A 614 -42.18 -18.12 -23.43
CA ILE A 614 -42.48 -18.81 -22.18
C ILE A 614 -43.80 -18.33 -21.61
N THR A 615 -44.53 -19.20 -21.00
CA THR A 615 -45.71 -18.86 -20.22
C THR A 615 -45.35 -18.88 -18.75
N LEU A 616 -45.48 -17.78 -18.07
CA LEU A 616 -45.34 -17.68 -16.62
C LEU A 616 -46.67 -18.09 -16.01
N ILE A 617 -46.67 -19.21 -15.29
CA ILE A 617 -47.79 -19.68 -14.48
C ILE A 617 -47.31 -19.43 -13.06
N GLY A 618 -47.48 -18.23 -12.54
CA GLY A 618 -46.90 -17.85 -11.24
C GLY A 618 -47.92 -17.90 -10.12
N GLN A 619 -47.53 -18.46 -9.00
CA GLN A 619 -48.01 -17.92 -7.74
C GLN A 619 -47.52 -16.47 -7.66
N GLU A 620 -48.34 -15.59 -7.07
CA GLU A 620 -47.89 -14.25 -6.75
C GLU A 620 -46.61 -14.32 -5.95
N SER A 621 -45.59 -13.58 -6.35
CA SER A 621 -44.30 -13.56 -5.62
C SER A 621 -44.56 -13.23 -4.15
N LEU A 622 -43.87 -13.95 -3.27
CA LEU A 622 -43.84 -13.57 -1.88
C LEU A 622 -43.38 -12.12 -1.76
N THR A 623 -44.17 -11.31 -1.07
CA THR A 623 -43.87 -9.92 -0.80
C THR A 623 -44.04 -9.62 0.67
N VAL A 624 -43.39 -8.58 1.18
CA VAL A 624 -43.56 -8.11 2.53
C VAL A 624 -43.64 -6.60 2.55
N GLU A 625 -44.67 -6.09 3.18
CA GLU A 625 -44.78 -4.73 3.64
C GLU A 625 -44.55 -4.69 5.14
N ALA A 626 -43.69 -3.78 5.59
CA ALA A 626 -43.39 -3.61 7.00
C ALA A 626 -43.59 -2.15 7.41
N SER A 627 -44.17 -1.98 8.59
CA SER A 627 -44.39 -0.67 9.20
C SER A 627 -43.87 -0.66 10.64
N LYS A 628 -43.66 0.54 11.15
CA LYS A 628 -43.29 0.75 12.54
C LYS A 628 -44.24 1.73 13.23
N ASN A 629 -44.53 1.47 14.52
CA ASN A 629 -45.15 2.42 15.41
C ASN A 629 -44.18 2.71 16.56
N GLU A 630 -43.90 3.99 16.81
CA GLU A 630 -42.81 4.42 17.68
C GLU A 630 -43.35 5.24 18.84
N THR A 631 -43.01 4.83 20.07
CA THR A 631 -43.22 5.57 21.30
C THR A 631 -41.88 6.08 21.87
N ASP A 632 -41.88 6.83 22.94
CA ASP A 632 -40.62 7.32 23.56
C ASP A 632 -39.70 6.18 24.02
N LYS A 633 -40.27 5.04 24.45
CA LYS A 633 -39.52 3.92 25.05
C LYS A 633 -39.38 2.71 24.12
N GLN A 634 -40.27 2.51 23.19
CA GLN A 634 -40.35 1.30 22.39
C GLN A 634 -40.72 1.58 20.94
N VAL A 635 -40.35 0.66 20.05
CA VAL A 635 -40.79 0.62 18.65
C VAL A 635 -41.42 -0.74 18.40
N THR A 636 -42.66 -0.76 17.93
CA THR A 636 -43.33 -1.99 17.49
C THR A 636 -43.28 -2.03 15.97
N PHE A 637 -42.77 -3.10 15.44
CA PHE A 637 -42.71 -3.39 14.01
C PHE A 637 -43.82 -4.38 13.67
N THR A 638 -44.50 -4.16 12.55
CA THR A 638 -45.53 -5.04 12.00
C THR A 638 -45.23 -5.36 10.56
N ALA A 639 -45.30 -6.61 10.19
CA ALA A 639 -45.09 -7.06 8.79
C ALA A 639 -46.37 -7.71 8.26
N VAL A 640 -46.68 -7.46 7.01
CA VAL A 640 -47.75 -8.09 6.23
C VAL A 640 -47.11 -8.78 5.05
N ALA A 641 -47.24 -10.10 4.99
CA ALA A 641 -46.83 -10.92 3.85
C ALA A 641 -47.99 -11.12 2.89
N ALA A 642 -47.67 -11.15 1.61
CA ALA A 642 -48.63 -11.48 0.56
C ALA A 642 -47.91 -12.23 -0.57
N GLY A 643 -48.63 -13.11 -1.28
CA GLY A 643 -48.07 -13.97 -2.33
C GLY A 643 -47.19 -15.09 -1.74
N GLY A 644 -46.53 -15.87 -2.58
CA GLY A 644 -45.83 -17.08 -2.13
C GLY A 644 -46.75 -18.19 -1.64
N SER A 645 -46.23 -19.18 -0.95
CA SER A 645 -46.96 -20.28 -0.33
C SER A 645 -47.43 -19.89 1.06
N SER A 646 -48.69 -20.26 1.44
CA SER A 646 -49.25 -19.96 2.74
C SER A 646 -48.39 -20.48 3.92
N GLU A 647 -48.62 -19.96 5.11
CA GLU A 647 -47.87 -20.19 6.35
C GLU A 647 -46.53 -19.43 6.39
N TYR A 648 -46.64 -18.14 6.65
CA TYR A 648 -45.48 -17.26 6.77
C TYR A 648 -44.86 -17.31 8.17
N THR A 649 -43.50 -17.27 8.17
CA THR A 649 -42.75 -17.00 9.38
C THR A 649 -41.92 -15.73 9.22
N TYR A 650 -41.76 -14.99 10.33
CA TYR A 650 -41.20 -13.63 10.35
C TYR A 650 -39.97 -13.58 11.25
N LYS A 651 -38.88 -13.05 10.71
CA LYS A 651 -37.65 -12.78 11.45
C LYS A 651 -37.34 -11.30 11.44
N PHE A 652 -37.25 -10.68 12.63
CA PHE A 652 -36.92 -9.26 12.74
C PHE A 652 -35.43 -9.11 13.04
N ILE A 653 -34.75 -8.29 12.26
CA ILE A 653 -33.31 -8.06 12.38
C ILE A 653 -33.03 -6.56 12.40
N VAL A 654 -31.91 -6.19 13.00
CA VAL A 654 -31.47 -4.80 13.15
C VAL A 654 -30.02 -4.66 12.66
N TYR A 655 -29.78 -3.63 11.89
CA TYR A 655 -28.45 -3.18 11.54
C TYR A 655 -28.12 -1.90 12.30
N ASN A 656 -27.11 -1.94 13.14
CA ASN A 656 -26.63 -0.77 13.85
C ASN A 656 -25.61 -0.02 12.99
N LYS A 657 -26.01 1.11 12.41
CA LYS A 657 -25.14 1.93 11.54
C LYS A 657 -23.93 2.53 12.27
N THR A 658 -24.02 2.67 13.59
CA THR A 658 -22.92 3.24 14.37
C THR A 658 -21.79 2.25 14.60
N THR A 659 -22.11 0.94 14.76
CA THR A 659 -21.13 -0.11 15.04
C THR A 659 -20.88 -1.01 13.82
N GLY A 660 -21.65 -0.87 12.75
CA GLY A 660 -21.55 -1.74 11.57
C GLY A 660 -22.02 -3.18 11.81
N THR A 661 -22.78 -3.45 12.90
CA THR A 661 -23.13 -4.81 13.31
C THR A 661 -24.59 -5.16 13.08
N TRP A 662 -24.85 -6.42 12.75
CA TRP A 662 -26.18 -7.00 12.65
C TRP A 662 -26.57 -7.68 13.96
N GLY A 663 -27.85 -7.56 14.33
CA GLY A 663 -28.46 -8.26 15.45
C GLY A 663 -29.80 -8.87 15.07
N VAL A 664 -30.21 -9.93 15.77
CA VAL A 664 -31.53 -10.53 15.64
C VAL A 664 -32.40 -10.03 16.79
N VAL A 665 -33.54 -9.41 16.45
CA VAL A 665 -34.54 -8.95 17.43
C VAL A 665 -35.50 -10.08 17.72
N GLN A 666 -35.97 -10.77 16.70
CA GLN A 666 -36.82 -11.97 16.80
C GLN A 666 -36.36 -12.94 15.72
N ASN A 667 -36.20 -14.20 16.08
CA ASN A 667 -35.93 -15.26 15.08
C ASN A 667 -37.22 -15.68 14.38
N TYR A 668 -37.17 -16.49 13.32
CA TYR A 668 -38.35 -16.95 12.59
C TYR A 668 -39.41 -17.50 13.52
N SER A 669 -40.60 -16.91 13.46
CA SER A 669 -41.80 -17.34 14.16
C SER A 669 -43.05 -16.90 13.40
N ASP A 670 -44.22 -17.40 13.75
CA ASP A 670 -45.53 -17.04 13.19
C ASP A 670 -45.98 -15.61 13.57
N LYS A 671 -45.30 -15.00 14.54
CA LYS A 671 -45.63 -13.63 14.98
C LYS A 671 -45.15 -12.60 14.00
N ASN A 672 -46.05 -11.96 13.31
CA ASN A 672 -45.81 -10.89 12.35
C ASN A 672 -45.53 -9.51 13.00
N THR A 673 -45.46 -9.45 14.32
CA THR A 673 -45.17 -8.26 15.10
C THR A 673 -44.02 -8.48 16.05
N CYS A 674 -43.19 -7.47 16.23
CA CYS A 674 -42.05 -7.50 17.17
C CYS A 674 -41.90 -6.13 17.85
N THR A 675 -41.75 -6.10 19.16
CA THR A 675 -41.51 -4.88 19.93
C THR A 675 -40.06 -4.83 20.39
N TRP A 676 -39.40 -3.73 20.08
CA TRP A 676 -38.02 -3.49 20.48
C TRP A 676 -37.97 -2.29 21.44
N THR A 677 -37.30 -2.47 22.58
CA THR A 677 -37.09 -1.40 23.55
C THR A 677 -35.88 -0.55 23.13
N LYS A 678 -36.09 0.77 23.08
CA LYS A 678 -35.03 1.72 22.73
C LYS A 678 -33.94 1.68 23.81
N GLY A 679 -32.70 1.40 23.36
CA GLY A 679 -31.51 1.36 24.20
C GLY A 679 -30.63 2.58 24.02
N SER A 680 -29.31 2.36 23.77
CA SER A 680 -28.32 3.45 23.57
C SER A 680 -28.62 4.26 22.32
N ALA A 681 -28.22 5.55 22.36
CA ALA A 681 -28.26 6.45 21.18
C ALA A 681 -27.58 5.85 19.96
N GLY A 682 -28.08 6.17 18.79
CA GLY A 682 -27.54 5.71 17.53
C GLY A 682 -28.61 5.53 16.46
N ASP A 683 -28.16 5.29 15.24
CA ASP A 683 -28.99 5.10 14.05
C ASP A 683 -29.04 3.61 13.69
N ARG A 684 -30.25 3.06 13.56
CA ARG A 684 -30.46 1.64 13.30
C ARG A 684 -31.50 1.45 12.21
N ASP A 685 -31.20 0.54 11.28
CA ASP A 685 -32.19 0.05 10.31
C ASP A 685 -32.71 -1.30 10.73
N PHE A 686 -34.05 -1.43 10.76
CA PHE A 686 -34.74 -2.67 11.04
C PHE A 686 -35.31 -3.24 9.74
N TYR A 687 -35.27 -4.55 9.63
CA TYR A 687 -35.78 -5.29 8.50
C TYR A 687 -36.58 -6.49 8.99
N VAL A 688 -37.51 -6.92 8.17
CA VAL A 688 -38.24 -8.17 8.41
C VAL A 688 -37.98 -9.10 7.25
N ASP A 689 -37.44 -10.26 7.52
CA ASP A 689 -37.35 -11.38 6.58
C ASP A 689 -38.60 -12.23 6.77
N VAL A 690 -39.39 -12.37 5.73
CA VAL A 690 -40.55 -13.25 5.69
C VAL A 690 -40.17 -14.49 4.91
N LYS A 691 -40.45 -15.64 5.48
CA LYS A 691 -40.25 -16.95 4.88
C LYS A 691 -41.57 -17.65 4.73
N ASP A 692 -41.89 -18.15 3.52
CA ASP A 692 -43.07 -18.95 3.22
C ASP A 692 -42.82 -20.44 3.51
N SER A 693 -43.87 -21.27 3.38
CA SER A 693 -43.79 -22.72 3.61
C SER A 693 -42.86 -23.45 2.62
N ASP A 694 -42.62 -22.88 1.43
CA ASP A 694 -41.71 -23.43 0.45
C ASP A 694 -40.24 -23.02 0.72
N GLY A 695 -40.01 -22.20 1.74
CA GLY A 695 -38.69 -21.75 2.13
C GLY A 695 -38.22 -20.49 1.40
N ASN A 696 -39.02 -19.87 0.54
CA ASN A 696 -38.69 -18.60 -0.10
C ASN A 696 -38.63 -17.49 0.95
N VAL A 697 -37.65 -16.61 0.82
CA VAL A 697 -37.44 -15.53 1.78
C VAL A 697 -37.43 -14.20 1.04
N VAL A 698 -38.22 -13.23 1.54
CA VAL A 698 -38.19 -11.85 1.09
C VAL A 698 -37.91 -10.92 2.25
N ARG A 699 -37.15 -9.89 2.03
CA ARG A 699 -36.81 -8.87 3.03
C ARG A 699 -37.57 -7.58 2.77
N SER A 700 -38.08 -6.97 3.83
CA SER A 700 -38.74 -5.66 3.77
C SER A 700 -37.74 -4.54 3.41
N LYS A 701 -38.27 -3.39 3.04
CA LYS A 701 -37.49 -2.16 3.05
C LYS A 701 -37.00 -1.83 4.47
N ALA A 702 -35.93 -1.08 4.57
CA ALA A 702 -35.39 -0.63 5.83
C ALA A 702 -36.37 0.29 6.57
N MET A 703 -36.59 0.02 7.85
CA MET A 703 -37.32 0.89 8.76
C MET A 703 -36.32 1.55 9.73
N ASN A 704 -35.98 2.80 9.44
CA ASN A 704 -34.99 3.51 10.23
C ASN A 704 -35.54 3.94 11.60
N VAL A 705 -34.76 3.72 12.65
CA VAL A 705 -35.03 4.22 14.03
C VAL A 705 -33.79 4.94 14.53
N LYS A 706 -33.93 6.24 14.73
CA LYS A 706 -32.85 7.09 15.22
C LYS A 706 -33.12 7.44 16.69
N ILE A 707 -32.20 7.05 17.58
CA ILE A 707 -32.22 7.43 18.98
C ILE A 707 -31.22 8.55 19.15
N GLU A 708 -31.72 9.73 19.47
CA GLU A 708 -30.89 10.88 19.78
C GLU A 708 -30.07 10.62 21.05
N SER A 709 -28.82 11.06 21.05
CA SER A 709 -27.97 11.00 22.23
C SER A 709 -28.52 11.94 23.29
N ASN A 710 -28.82 11.40 24.46
CA ASN A 710 -29.24 12.24 25.60
C ASN A 710 -28.04 12.99 26.21
N LYS A 711 -26.83 12.77 25.74
CA LYS A 711 -25.66 13.55 26.17
C LYS A 711 -25.63 14.90 25.46
N PRO A 712 -25.14 15.94 26.13
CA PRO A 712 -24.97 17.24 25.50
C PRO A 712 -23.89 17.14 24.39
N ILE A 713 -24.04 17.90 23.31
CA ILE A 713 -22.96 18.11 22.35
C ILE A 713 -22.01 19.15 22.96
N ALA A 714 -20.73 18.94 22.84
CA ALA A 714 -19.70 19.88 23.28
C ALA A 714 -18.90 20.37 22.07
N VAL A 715 -19.03 21.65 21.76
CA VAL A 715 -18.25 22.32 20.71
C VAL A 715 -17.46 23.46 21.35
N LEU A 716 -16.18 23.54 21.02
CA LEU A 716 -15.29 24.60 21.51
C LEU A 716 -14.80 25.42 20.32
N THR A 717 -14.98 26.73 20.40
CA THR A 717 -14.54 27.70 19.38
C THR A 717 -13.57 28.71 20.00
N PRO A 718 -12.34 28.81 19.53
CA PRO A 718 -11.41 29.83 19.97
C PRO A 718 -11.58 31.12 19.16
N SER A 719 -11.24 32.26 19.74
CA SER A 719 -11.19 33.54 19.02
C SER A 719 -10.02 33.66 18.05
N ALA A 720 -8.98 32.85 18.22
CA ALA A 720 -7.83 32.74 17.32
C ALA A 720 -7.15 31.37 17.48
N THR A 721 -6.46 30.90 16.43
CA THR A 721 -5.67 29.63 16.44
C THR A 721 -4.16 29.86 16.45
N ALA A 722 -3.72 31.13 16.29
CA ALA A 722 -2.34 31.56 16.43
C ALA A 722 -2.28 32.84 17.26
N LEU A 723 -1.34 32.95 18.17
CA LEU A 723 -1.20 34.00 19.14
C LEU A 723 0.27 34.35 19.37
N SER A 724 0.54 35.59 19.76
CA SER A 724 1.81 35.97 20.36
C SER A 724 1.77 35.84 21.89
N ALA A 725 2.91 35.74 22.53
CA ALA A 725 2.98 35.71 23.98
C ALA A 725 2.38 37.05 24.55
N GLY A 726 1.47 36.91 25.52
CA GLY A 726 0.74 38.04 26.11
C GLY A 726 -0.67 38.24 25.51
N ASP A 727 -0.97 37.71 24.34
CA ASP A 727 -2.30 37.81 23.73
C ASP A 727 -3.38 37.08 24.55
N LYS A 728 -4.59 37.63 24.50
CA LYS A 728 -5.76 37.02 25.16
C LYS A 728 -6.56 36.16 24.16
N LEU A 729 -6.73 34.88 24.48
CA LEU A 729 -7.60 33.97 23.76
C LEU A 729 -8.94 33.88 24.48
N THR A 730 -10.03 34.09 23.76
CA THR A 730 -11.36 33.76 24.27
C THR A 730 -11.82 32.44 23.67
N LEU A 731 -12.20 31.52 24.53
CA LEU A 731 -12.75 30.21 24.22
C LEU A 731 -14.26 30.27 24.45
N THR A 732 -15.07 29.92 23.48
CA THR A 732 -16.53 29.88 23.57
C THR A 732 -17.02 28.46 23.40
N ALA A 733 -17.78 27.97 24.34
CA ALA A 733 -18.44 26.69 24.30
C ALA A 733 -19.88 26.81 23.79
N SER A 734 -20.30 25.88 22.94
CA SER A 734 -21.70 25.72 22.54
C SER A 734 -22.18 24.28 22.70
N THR A 735 -23.48 24.12 22.92
CA THR A 735 -24.15 22.85 23.10
C THR A 735 -25.57 22.89 22.56
N ASN A 736 -26.14 21.73 22.33
CA ASN A 736 -27.52 21.56 21.86
C ASN A 736 -28.56 21.50 23.04
N LYS A 737 -28.14 21.68 24.28
CA LYS A 737 -29.01 21.62 25.46
C LYS A 737 -28.92 22.92 26.26
N THR A 738 -30.04 23.26 26.94
CA THR A 738 -30.11 24.36 27.90
C THR A 738 -29.73 23.88 29.31
N GLY A 739 -29.38 24.83 30.18
CA GLY A 739 -29.03 24.53 31.58
C GLY A 739 -27.74 23.75 31.78
N CYS A 740 -26.85 23.72 30.77
CA CYS A 740 -25.56 23.09 30.89
C CYS A 740 -24.53 23.93 31.64
N THR A 741 -23.54 23.25 32.22
CA THR A 741 -22.35 23.85 32.80
C THR A 741 -21.10 23.44 32.04
N TYR A 742 -20.10 24.34 32.05
CA TYR A 742 -18.94 24.25 31.20
C TYR A 742 -17.64 24.24 31.98
N LYS A 743 -16.76 23.26 31.75
CA LYS A 743 -15.42 23.21 32.34
C LYS A 743 -14.38 23.32 31.23
N PHE A 744 -13.50 24.31 31.29
CA PHE A 744 -12.47 24.53 30.29
C PHE A 744 -11.13 24.00 30.78
N LEU A 745 -10.45 23.31 29.88
CA LEU A 745 -9.19 22.63 30.09
C LEU A 745 -8.17 23.00 29.02
N ILE A 746 -6.91 23.04 29.40
CA ILE A 746 -5.78 23.21 28.50
C ILE A 746 -4.78 22.05 28.71
N TYR A 747 -4.28 21.51 27.64
CA TYR A 747 -3.22 20.51 27.62
C TYR A 747 -2.00 21.08 26.91
N ASN A 748 -0.83 20.89 27.48
CA ASN A 748 0.43 21.27 26.88
C ASN A 748 1.13 20.00 26.36
N PRO A 749 1.14 19.75 25.03
CA PRO A 749 1.76 18.56 24.47
C PRO A 749 3.27 18.44 24.75
N ALA A 750 3.97 19.58 24.83
CA ALA A 750 5.43 19.60 25.05
C ALA A 750 5.84 19.16 26.48
N THR A 751 4.92 19.23 27.45
CA THR A 751 5.22 18.86 28.86
C THR A 751 4.28 17.78 29.38
N ASN A 752 3.39 17.25 28.52
CA ASN A 752 2.37 16.26 28.86
C ASN A 752 1.50 16.65 30.07
N GLN A 753 1.23 17.95 30.26
CA GLN A 753 0.53 18.47 31.43
C GLN A 753 -0.85 19.05 31.10
N TRP A 754 -1.83 18.72 31.96
CA TRP A 754 -3.17 19.28 31.93
C TRP A 754 -3.34 20.35 32.97
N PHE A 755 -4.03 21.43 32.58
CA PHE A 755 -4.42 22.50 33.50
C PHE A 755 -5.90 22.81 33.34
N LYS A 756 -6.53 23.14 34.46
CA LYS A 756 -7.94 23.57 34.50
C LYS A 756 -7.98 25.08 34.39
N LEU A 757 -8.66 25.59 33.36
CA LEU A 757 -8.86 27.03 33.18
C LEU A 757 -10.12 27.54 33.90
N GLN A 758 -11.18 26.74 33.87
CA GLN A 758 -12.46 27.01 34.56
C GLN A 758 -13.06 25.69 34.99
N ASP A 759 -13.60 25.62 36.21
CA ASP A 759 -14.41 24.47 36.62
C ASP A 759 -15.85 24.60 36.13
N PHE A 760 -16.68 23.54 36.28
CA PHE A 760 -18.06 23.60 35.86
C PHE A 760 -18.83 24.82 36.36
N SER A 761 -19.22 25.70 35.44
CA SER A 761 -20.02 26.88 35.69
C SER A 761 -20.98 27.12 34.52
N SER A 762 -22.02 27.93 34.75
CA SER A 762 -22.95 28.31 33.68
C SER A 762 -22.34 29.25 32.63
N LYS A 763 -21.14 29.79 32.89
CA LYS A 763 -20.43 30.67 31.95
C LYS A 763 -19.81 29.84 30.84
N ASN A 764 -20.32 29.98 29.62
CA ASN A 764 -19.89 29.27 28.43
C ASN A 764 -18.68 29.87 27.71
N THR A 765 -18.02 30.86 28.32
CA THR A 765 -16.81 31.50 27.78
C THR A 765 -15.71 31.48 28.83
N CYS A 766 -14.48 31.31 28.38
CA CYS A 766 -13.27 31.38 29.21
C CYS A 766 -12.20 32.14 28.48
N THR A 767 -11.50 33.05 29.17
CA THR A 767 -10.37 33.80 28.60
C THR A 767 -9.07 33.29 29.17
N TRP A 768 -8.08 33.03 28.29
CA TRP A 768 -6.74 32.59 28.64
C TRP A 768 -5.71 33.53 28.01
N THR A 769 -4.61 33.80 28.69
CA THR A 769 -3.51 34.64 28.18
C THR A 769 -2.39 33.73 27.73
N ALA A 770 -1.92 33.93 26.49
CA ALA A 770 -0.86 33.15 25.88
C ALA A 770 0.46 33.37 26.61
N GLY A 771 1.09 32.28 27.03
CA GLY A 771 2.39 32.28 27.72
C GLY A 771 3.55 31.95 26.76
N SER A 772 4.36 30.94 27.11
CA SER A 772 5.53 30.52 26.34
C SER A 772 5.17 29.94 24.98
N LYS A 773 6.09 30.08 24.02
CA LYS A 773 6.01 29.56 22.65
C LYS A 773 5.66 28.06 22.62
N GLY A 774 4.90 27.63 21.64
CA GLY A 774 4.53 26.26 21.39
C GLY A 774 3.00 26.08 21.24
N THR A 775 2.57 24.86 20.88
CA THR A 775 1.16 24.53 20.72
C THR A 775 0.51 24.20 22.06
N ARG A 776 -0.74 24.62 22.20
CA ARG A 776 -1.63 24.27 23.33
C ARG A 776 -2.91 23.68 22.78
N GLN A 777 -3.42 22.65 23.43
CA GLN A 777 -4.70 22.04 23.10
C GLN A 777 -5.74 22.43 24.12
N PHE A 778 -6.87 22.93 23.65
CA PHE A 778 -7.98 23.35 24.51
C PHE A 778 -9.17 22.42 24.37
N TYR A 779 -9.88 22.19 25.47
CA TYR A 779 -11.04 21.33 25.54
C TYR A 779 -12.12 21.98 26.41
N VAL A 780 -13.38 21.65 26.14
CA VAL A 780 -14.47 21.95 27.05
C VAL A 780 -15.24 20.68 27.40
N ASP A 781 -15.44 20.43 28.66
CA ASP A 781 -16.40 19.44 29.16
C ASP A 781 -17.72 20.14 29.40
N VAL A 782 -18.77 19.72 28.71
CA VAL A 782 -20.14 20.21 28.88
C VAL A 782 -20.93 19.19 29.67
N LYS A 783 -21.51 19.64 30.81
CA LYS A 783 -22.32 18.80 31.71
C LYS A 783 -23.76 19.30 31.70
N ASP A 784 -24.72 18.43 31.40
CA ASP A 784 -26.14 18.75 31.41
C ASP A 784 -26.74 18.64 32.83
N ALA A 785 -27.98 19.06 32.97
CA ALA A 785 -28.71 19.02 34.25
C ALA A 785 -28.88 17.59 34.82
N SER A 786 -28.82 16.55 33.97
CA SER A 786 -28.86 15.14 34.35
C SER A 786 -27.50 14.58 34.75
N GLY A 787 -26.44 15.39 34.74
CA GLY A 787 -25.10 14.97 35.13
C GLY A 787 -24.27 14.34 33.98
N ASN A 788 -24.82 14.20 32.78
CA ASN A 788 -24.06 13.65 31.63
C ASN A 788 -22.99 14.65 31.17
N VAL A 789 -21.79 14.16 31.01
CA VAL A 789 -20.65 15.00 30.58
C VAL A 789 -20.18 14.56 29.17
N THR A 790 -19.94 15.52 28.30
CA THR A 790 -19.33 15.32 26.99
C THR A 790 -18.14 16.27 26.82
N ARG A 791 -17.02 15.76 26.35
CA ARG A 791 -15.83 16.55 26.02
C ARG A 791 -15.82 16.92 24.55
N SER A 792 -15.43 18.15 24.23
CA SER A 792 -15.21 18.59 22.85
C SER A 792 -14.01 17.89 22.22
N LYS A 793 -13.93 17.95 20.89
CA LYS A 793 -12.64 17.68 20.20
C LYS A 793 -11.58 18.69 20.65
N ALA A 794 -10.31 18.32 20.54
CA ALA A 794 -9.18 19.21 20.78
C ALA A 794 -9.22 20.41 19.85
N VAL A 795 -8.94 21.59 20.39
CA VAL A 795 -8.69 22.81 19.62
C VAL A 795 -7.24 23.23 19.80
N ASN A 796 -6.46 23.14 18.76
CA ASN A 796 -5.05 23.51 18.76
C ASN A 796 -4.89 25.03 18.59
N VAL A 797 -4.07 25.63 19.45
CA VAL A 797 -3.68 27.05 19.34
C VAL A 797 -2.17 27.14 19.47
N THR A 798 -1.52 27.78 18.48
CA THR A 798 -0.06 27.93 18.43
C THR A 798 0.36 29.30 18.90
N ILE A 799 1.36 29.38 19.78
CA ILE A 799 1.93 30.61 20.31
C ILE A 799 3.29 30.84 19.67
N GLY A 800 3.49 31.99 19.07
CA GLY A 800 4.81 32.46 18.58
C GLY A 800 5.19 31.96 17.18
N GLY A 801 4.20 31.66 16.34
CA GLY A 801 4.40 31.43 14.91
C GLY A 801 3.24 32.05 14.13
N GLU A 802 3.51 32.83 13.12
CA GLU A 802 2.51 33.24 12.14
C GLU A 802 2.09 31.95 11.40
N GLY A 803 0.85 31.50 11.57
CA GLY A 803 0.30 30.34 10.85
C GLY A 803 0.34 30.58 9.34
N THR A 804 0.43 29.53 8.55
CA THR A 804 0.39 29.63 7.09
C THR A 804 -0.91 30.33 6.67
N LEU A 805 -0.80 31.37 5.84
CA LEU A 805 -1.95 32.09 5.31
C LEU A 805 -2.84 31.11 4.54
N SER A 806 -4.11 31.08 4.89
CA SER A 806 -5.12 30.24 4.23
C SER A 806 -6.45 31.00 4.09
N VAL A 807 -7.32 30.56 3.18
CA VAL A 807 -8.62 31.18 2.96
C VAL A 807 -9.73 30.13 2.85
N LYS A 808 -10.80 30.32 3.60
CA LYS A 808 -12.08 29.62 3.42
C LYS A 808 -13.09 30.55 2.78
N THR A 809 -13.87 30.02 1.82
CA THR A 809 -14.87 30.79 1.09
C THR A 809 -16.24 30.12 1.15
N THR A 810 -17.28 30.95 1.10
CA THR A 810 -18.69 30.52 0.94
C THR A 810 -19.37 31.39 -0.12
N VAL A 811 -20.33 30.82 -0.81
CA VAL A 811 -21.16 31.49 -1.80
C VAL A 811 -22.65 31.38 -1.40
N SER A 812 -23.41 32.44 -1.62
CA SER A 812 -24.82 32.50 -1.20
C SER A 812 -25.73 31.61 -2.05
N ALA A 813 -25.38 31.34 -3.30
CA ALA A 813 -26.08 30.42 -4.22
C ALA A 813 -25.16 29.94 -5.33
N ASN A 814 -25.33 28.68 -5.77
CA ASN A 814 -24.58 28.07 -6.88
C ASN A 814 -25.33 28.18 -8.23
N THR A 815 -26.57 28.65 -8.20
CA THR A 815 -27.41 28.94 -9.39
C THR A 815 -27.99 30.34 -9.29
N SER A 816 -28.20 31.01 -10.42
CA SER A 816 -28.76 32.37 -10.49
C SER A 816 -29.51 32.56 -11.77
N LYS A 817 -30.35 33.64 -11.85
CA LYS A 817 -30.92 34.22 -13.08
C LYS A 817 -30.16 35.52 -13.41
N PRO A 818 -30.18 35.96 -14.66
CA PRO A 818 -29.61 37.26 -14.98
C PRO A 818 -30.21 38.37 -14.10
N GLY A 819 -29.35 39.21 -13.50
CA GLY A 819 -29.72 40.27 -12.55
C GLY A 819 -29.63 39.86 -11.07
N ASP A 820 -29.53 38.59 -10.73
CA ASP A 820 -29.41 38.14 -9.32
C ASP A 820 -28.08 38.58 -8.71
N LYS A 821 -28.14 38.96 -7.43
CA LYS A 821 -26.93 39.31 -6.67
C LYS A 821 -26.44 38.09 -5.86
N ILE A 822 -25.26 37.60 -6.23
CA ILE A 822 -24.60 36.48 -5.53
C ILE A 822 -23.50 37.07 -4.64
N THR A 823 -23.53 36.72 -3.35
CA THR A 823 -22.53 37.17 -2.39
C THR A 823 -21.54 36.04 -2.06
N PHE A 824 -20.29 36.35 -2.18
CA PHE A 824 -19.15 35.52 -1.82
C PHE A 824 -18.54 36.05 -0.54
N THR A 825 -18.31 35.20 0.42
CA THR A 825 -17.66 35.60 1.68
C THR A 825 -16.35 34.82 1.84
N ALA A 826 -15.26 35.50 2.13
CA ALA A 826 -13.96 34.90 2.41
C ALA A 826 -13.53 35.15 3.84
N VAL A 827 -12.99 34.14 4.48
CA VAL A 827 -12.40 34.20 5.82
C VAL A 827 -10.94 33.79 5.71
N ALA A 828 -10.05 34.71 5.95
CA ALA A 828 -8.60 34.48 5.98
C ALA A 828 -8.16 34.03 7.38
N THR A 829 -7.23 33.10 7.45
CA THR A 829 -6.60 32.65 8.70
C THR A 829 -5.11 32.40 8.48
N GLY A 830 -4.29 32.60 9.51
CA GLY A 830 -2.83 32.54 9.41
C GLY A 830 -2.23 33.72 8.60
N GLY A 831 -0.92 33.77 8.44
CA GLY A 831 -0.21 34.92 7.93
C GLY A 831 -0.35 36.14 8.85
N LYS A 832 0.10 37.30 8.39
CA LYS A 832 0.05 38.56 9.14
C LYS A 832 -1.26 39.29 8.94
N ALA A 833 -1.94 39.64 10.03
CA ALA A 833 -3.21 40.36 10.00
C ALA A 833 -3.14 41.67 9.18
N GLY A 834 -4.29 42.06 8.58
CA GLY A 834 -4.35 43.13 7.59
C GLY A 834 -4.67 42.63 6.20
N TYR A 835 -5.55 41.62 6.16
CA TYR A 835 -5.91 40.94 4.90
C TYR A 835 -6.64 41.86 3.92
N THR A 836 -6.29 41.69 2.65
CA THR A 836 -7.01 42.26 1.53
C THR A 836 -7.45 41.15 0.57
N TYR A 837 -8.59 41.37 -0.11
CA TYR A 837 -9.30 40.33 -0.88
C TYR A 837 -9.50 40.82 -2.32
N LYS A 838 -9.12 39.99 -3.27
CA LYS A 838 -9.33 40.18 -4.71
C LYS A 838 -10.19 39.03 -5.24
N MET A 839 -11.25 39.35 -6.01
CA MET A 839 -12.08 38.30 -6.63
C MET A 839 -11.98 38.39 -8.15
N VAL A 840 -11.73 37.23 -8.76
CA VAL A 840 -11.71 37.05 -10.21
C VAL A 840 -12.73 35.99 -10.62
N VAL A 841 -13.25 36.13 -11.83
CA VAL A 841 -14.22 35.20 -12.43
C VAL A 841 -13.68 34.66 -13.74
N TYR A 842 -13.82 33.36 -13.95
CA TYR A 842 -13.56 32.70 -15.23
C TYR A 842 -14.87 32.29 -15.88
N ASN A 843 -15.16 32.83 -17.05
CA ASN A 843 -16.32 32.49 -17.84
C ASN A 843 -15.99 31.28 -18.73
N LYS A 844 -16.61 30.12 -18.43
CA LYS A 844 -16.33 28.86 -19.13
C LYS A 844 -16.79 28.88 -20.59
N THR A 845 -17.82 29.68 -20.91
CA THR A 845 -18.34 29.77 -22.27
C THR A 845 -17.44 30.58 -23.18
N THR A 846 -16.96 31.73 -22.70
CA THR A 846 -16.09 32.63 -23.49
C THR A 846 -14.60 32.37 -23.28
N LYS A 847 -14.24 31.51 -22.32
CA LYS A 847 -12.87 31.20 -21.90
C LYS A 847 -12.06 32.44 -21.48
N THR A 848 -12.73 33.43 -20.88
CA THR A 848 -12.11 34.69 -20.47
C THR A 848 -12.15 34.91 -18.99
N TRP A 849 -11.11 35.59 -18.47
CA TRP A 849 -11.05 36.01 -17.08
C TRP A 849 -11.57 37.44 -16.94
N GLY A 850 -12.33 37.70 -15.87
CA GLY A 850 -12.79 39.00 -15.44
C GLY A 850 -12.38 39.32 -14.02
N LEU A 851 -12.21 40.62 -13.74
CA LEU A 851 -11.98 41.11 -12.39
C LEU A 851 -13.32 41.58 -11.80
N VAL A 852 -13.71 41.02 -10.64
CA VAL A 852 -14.91 41.43 -9.91
C VAL A 852 -14.56 42.43 -8.84
N GLN A 853 -13.51 42.23 -8.09
CA GLN A 853 -12.98 43.14 -7.09
C GLN A 853 -11.44 43.09 -7.08
N ASN A 854 -10.79 44.25 -7.03
CA ASN A 854 -9.34 44.28 -6.79
C ASN A 854 -9.04 44.24 -5.26
N PHE A 855 -7.79 44.03 -4.87
CA PHE A 855 -7.40 43.90 -3.47
C PHE A 855 -7.88 45.08 -2.62
N ASN A 856 -8.77 44.82 -1.68
CA ASN A 856 -9.20 45.76 -0.63
C ASN A 856 -9.66 44.96 0.61
N ALA A 857 -9.98 45.64 1.70
CA ALA A 857 -10.36 44.99 2.96
C ALA A 857 -11.75 44.34 2.99
N ASN A 858 -12.56 44.49 1.92
CA ASN A 858 -13.90 43.92 1.88
C ASN A 858 -13.87 42.44 1.56
N ASN A 859 -14.22 41.62 2.53
CA ASN A 859 -14.25 40.13 2.45
C ASN A 859 -15.63 39.56 2.07
N LYS A 860 -16.65 40.43 1.90
CA LYS A 860 -17.98 40.06 1.39
C LYS A 860 -18.21 40.75 0.05
N ILE A 861 -18.02 39.99 -1.03
CA ILE A 861 -17.98 40.52 -2.39
C ILE A 861 -19.25 40.10 -3.10
N THR A 862 -19.98 41.07 -3.65
CA THR A 862 -21.22 40.80 -4.39
C THR A 862 -20.95 40.91 -5.88
N TRP A 863 -21.38 39.90 -6.63
CA TRP A 863 -21.39 39.86 -8.07
C TRP A 863 -22.83 39.79 -8.57
N THR A 864 -23.15 40.62 -9.56
CA THR A 864 -24.47 40.59 -10.21
C THR A 864 -24.38 39.70 -11.46
N SER A 865 -25.24 38.68 -11.52
CA SER A 865 -25.24 37.75 -12.64
C SER A 865 -25.65 38.46 -13.94
N GLY A 866 -24.86 38.20 -15.00
CA GLY A 866 -25.10 38.72 -16.33
C GLY A 866 -25.80 37.71 -17.23
N SER A 867 -25.29 37.50 -18.44
CA SER A 867 -25.80 36.52 -19.37
C SER A 867 -25.76 35.08 -18.84
N ALA A 868 -26.64 34.22 -19.32
CA ALA A 868 -26.60 32.79 -19.00
C ALA A 868 -25.23 32.13 -19.25
N GLY A 869 -24.86 31.19 -18.47
CA GLY A 869 -23.59 30.46 -18.59
C GLY A 869 -23.00 30.04 -17.25
N ASP A 870 -21.95 29.25 -17.33
CA ASP A 870 -21.22 28.65 -16.19
C ASP A 870 -19.93 29.45 -15.91
N ARG A 871 -19.72 29.83 -14.66
CA ARG A 871 -18.59 30.67 -14.22
C ARG A 871 -17.94 30.14 -12.95
N ASP A 872 -16.63 30.13 -12.96
CA ASP A 872 -15.82 29.80 -11.80
C ASP A 872 -15.26 31.07 -11.15
N PHE A 873 -15.44 31.18 -9.84
CA PHE A 873 -14.98 32.31 -9.06
C PHE A 873 -13.86 31.89 -8.10
N TYR A 874 -12.89 32.77 -7.94
CA TYR A 874 -11.76 32.60 -7.03
C TYR A 874 -11.53 33.88 -6.22
N ILE A 875 -11.18 33.71 -4.95
CA ILE A 875 -10.78 34.85 -4.11
C ILE A 875 -9.31 34.68 -3.72
N ASP A 876 -8.48 35.61 -4.12
CA ASP A 876 -7.10 35.74 -3.68
C ASP A 876 -7.08 36.60 -2.41
N VAL A 877 -6.50 36.06 -1.34
CA VAL A 877 -6.28 36.80 -0.08
C VAL A 877 -4.80 37.14 0.03
N LYS A 878 -4.51 38.38 0.30
CA LYS A 878 -3.17 38.88 0.54
C LYS A 878 -3.07 39.39 1.98
N ASP A 879 -2.05 38.96 2.72
CA ASP A 879 -1.76 39.41 4.06
C ASP A 879 -0.92 40.70 4.10
N ALA A 880 -0.65 41.23 5.28
CA ALA A 880 0.09 42.49 5.45
C ALA A 880 1.55 42.39 5.00
N ASP A 881 2.15 41.20 4.92
CA ASP A 881 3.49 40.96 4.40
C ASP A 881 3.53 40.70 2.89
N GLY A 882 2.35 40.78 2.22
CA GLY A 882 2.25 40.62 0.79
C GLY A 882 2.11 39.20 0.29
N LYS A 883 2.09 38.22 1.17
CA LYS A 883 1.86 36.81 0.82
C LYS A 883 0.43 36.60 0.34
N VAL A 884 0.24 35.87 -0.76
CA VAL A 884 -1.06 35.66 -1.38
C VAL A 884 -1.41 34.18 -1.39
N VAL A 885 -2.67 33.86 -1.06
CA VAL A 885 -3.26 32.52 -1.20
C VAL A 885 -4.57 32.60 -1.95
N ARG A 886 -4.84 31.64 -2.84
CA ARG A 886 -6.08 31.55 -3.63
C ARG A 886 -7.03 30.54 -3.00
N SER A 887 -8.33 30.84 -3.00
CA SER A 887 -9.39 29.92 -2.57
C SER A 887 -9.55 28.74 -3.52
N SER A 888 -10.20 27.68 -3.03
CA SER A 888 -10.82 26.69 -3.93
C SER A 888 -11.83 27.36 -4.87
N VAL A 889 -12.12 26.69 -5.98
CA VAL A 889 -13.10 27.17 -6.97
C VAL A 889 -14.52 27.22 -6.38
N MET A 890 -15.25 28.30 -6.68
CA MET A 890 -16.69 28.43 -6.40
C MET A 890 -17.42 28.58 -7.72
N ASN A 891 -18.20 27.57 -8.10
CA ASN A 891 -18.93 27.57 -9.37
C ASN A 891 -20.33 28.20 -9.19
N VAL A 892 -20.74 29.07 -10.12
CA VAL A 892 -22.09 29.61 -10.22
C VAL A 892 -22.58 29.48 -11.65
N LYS A 893 -23.73 28.82 -11.81
CA LYS A 893 -24.40 28.66 -13.10
C LYS A 893 -25.58 29.64 -13.21
N THR A 894 -25.52 30.55 -14.18
CA THR A 894 -26.64 31.43 -14.50
C THR A 894 -27.53 30.74 -15.53
N ALA A 895 -28.79 30.47 -15.18
CA ALA A 895 -29.81 29.92 -16.09
C ALA A 895 -30.24 30.96 -17.12
N ASN A 896 -30.83 30.49 -18.21
CA ASN A 896 -31.46 31.35 -19.24
C ASN A 896 -32.68 32.09 -18.70
#